data_170b351f0acfc835e3683d2988388f17
#
_entry.id   170b351f0acfc835e3683d2988388f17
#
_cell.length_a   1.000
_cell.length_b   1.000
_cell.length_c   1.000
_cell.angle_alpha   90.00
_cell.angle_beta   90.00
_cell.angle_gamma   90.00
#
_symmetry.space_group_name_H-M   'P 1'
#
loop_
_entity.id
_entity.type
_entity.pdbx_description
1 polymer ?
#
loop_
_entity_poly.entity_id
_entity_poly.type
_entity_poly.pdbx_seq_one_letter_code
_entity_poly.pdbx_strand_id
1 'polypeptide(L)'
;KKLQPESGNPNKEELQEGGLALLRAYRGLPRNKALIKFLSEEGIKAVLLKTEGQYLQDNQREMPKADAELFFVIDEKNNQIELTDKGIQLMSKNMEDERFFVLPDIGTEIATIEKSSKSDTERVSALEELQRDYSVKSERIHTINQLLRAYALFERDKEYVVMDNKVKIVDEQTGRMMEGRRFSDGLHQAIEAKENVKVEAATQTYATITLQNYFRMYHKLAGMTGTAETEAGELWDIYKLDVMIIPTHRPISRKDQDDKIYKTKREKYNAVIEEIAELREAGRPVLVGTTTVEVSEVLSRMLRQRGIDHQVLNAKLHQKEAEIVSLAGKAGTVTIATNMAGRGTDIKLGEGVKDSGGLAIIGTERHDSRRVDRQLRGRSGRQGDPGSSSFYVSLEDDLMRLFGSDRIAKMMDRLGLKEGEVIQHSMITSSIERAQKKVEENNFGIRKRLLEFDDVMNAQREVIYKRRRHALFGERLKLDIDNMLFDLAQASVSYAHSAKNYDAYKIELLRYFGIEAPVSQDQFISENEMNVIHSTYEAVLTAYTSRIDSLAEEAFPVIENVYRTNTQGYQNIAIPFNNGLKGIQVAVNLEKAHSSGGKEMISALEKGITLAIIDQNWKEHLRAMDDLRSNVQFAAHEQKDPLLIYKKESFDLFRTMITKTNAEIANFLLTCQLPSGTQVNQAPQREVVRTQTTKADSGNLNQHASQAQEAGEMVSQQRSAPLVADPKINRNEPCPCGSGKKYKSCHGK
;
A
#
# COMPACT_ATOMS: atom_id res chain seq x y z
N LYS A 1 -34.31 22.64 12.66
CA LYS A 1 -35.39 23.65 12.87
C LYS A 1 -36.07 24.06 11.58
N LYS A 2 -35.35 24.40 10.47
CA LYS A 2 -35.96 24.80 9.18
C LYS A 2 -36.65 23.61 8.46
N LEU A 3 -36.17 22.40 8.65
CA LEU A 3 -36.75 21.18 8.07
C LEU A 3 -37.86 20.58 8.93
N GLN A 4 -37.94 20.98 10.20
CA GLN A 4 -38.97 20.56 11.17
C GLN A 4 -39.40 21.77 11.98
N PRO A 5 -40.14 22.72 11.38
CA PRO A 5 -40.63 23.86 12.09
C PRO A 5 -41.73 23.46 13.11
N GLU A 6 -41.73 24.13 14.25
CA GLU A 6 -42.75 23.91 15.30
C GLU A 6 -44.20 24.21 14.81
N SER A 7 -44.32 24.96 13.72
CA SER A 7 -45.59 25.47 13.16
C SER A 7 -46.18 24.60 12.03
N GLY A 8 -45.67 23.40 11.75
CA GLY A 8 -46.20 22.52 10.71
C GLY A 8 -45.20 22.15 9.60
N ASN A 9 -45.64 21.86 8.39
CA ASN A 9 -44.78 21.49 7.28
C ASN A 9 -43.95 22.69 6.81
N PRO A 10 -42.63 22.49 6.51
CA PRO A 10 -41.75 23.57 6.04
C PRO A 10 -42.24 24.15 4.70
N ASN A 11 -42.14 25.46 4.58
CA ASN A 11 -42.41 26.10 3.31
C ASN A 11 -41.29 25.88 2.28
N LYS A 12 -41.47 26.30 1.01
CA LYS A 12 -40.51 26.02 -0.06
C LYS A 12 -39.13 26.62 0.19
N GLU A 13 -39.05 27.81 0.79
CA GLU A 13 -37.78 28.49 1.11
C GLU A 13 -37.08 27.79 2.28
N GLU A 14 -37.80 27.46 3.34
CA GLU A 14 -37.28 26.68 4.49
C GLU A 14 -36.77 25.33 4.08
N LEU A 15 -37.44 24.65 3.12
CA LEU A 15 -37.02 23.36 2.60
C LEU A 15 -35.72 23.51 1.78
N GLN A 16 -35.58 24.58 1.01
CA GLN A 16 -34.38 24.84 0.20
C GLN A 16 -33.20 25.23 1.06
N GLU A 17 -33.34 26.20 2.00
CA GLU A 17 -32.28 26.57 2.91
C GLU A 17 -31.91 25.48 3.91
N GLY A 18 -32.91 24.77 4.43
CA GLY A 18 -32.68 23.62 5.32
C GLY A 18 -32.00 22.46 4.59
N GLY A 19 -32.37 22.21 3.32
CA GLY A 19 -31.72 21.23 2.46
C GLY A 19 -30.25 21.55 2.19
N LEU A 20 -29.95 22.83 1.90
CA LEU A 20 -28.57 23.27 1.71
C LEU A 20 -27.73 23.15 3.01
N ALA A 21 -28.29 23.55 4.15
CA ALA A 21 -27.61 23.39 5.43
C ALA A 21 -27.36 21.92 5.79
N LEU A 22 -28.31 21.02 5.46
CA LEU A 22 -28.16 19.59 5.62
C LEU A 22 -27.10 19.01 4.69
N LEU A 23 -27.05 19.43 3.43
CA LEU A 23 -26.04 19.04 2.46
C LEU A 23 -24.64 19.48 2.93
N ARG A 24 -24.48 20.72 3.40
CA ARG A 24 -23.23 21.22 3.98
C ARG A 24 -22.79 20.40 5.19
N ALA A 25 -23.69 20.11 6.12
CA ALA A 25 -23.38 19.29 7.29
C ALA A 25 -22.93 17.87 6.87
N TYR A 26 -23.59 17.29 5.88
CA TYR A 26 -23.24 15.97 5.36
C TYR A 26 -21.89 15.94 4.63
N ARG A 27 -21.59 16.96 3.83
CA ARG A 27 -20.29 17.07 3.14
C ARG A 27 -19.15 17.44 4.07
N GLY A 28 -19.41 18.20 5.14
CA GLY A 28 -18.38 18.60 6.11
C GLY A 28 -18.03 17.52 7.15
N LEU A 29 -19.03 16.79 7.65
CA LEU A 29 -18.81 15.79 8.71
C LEU A 29 -19.85 14.65 8.64
N PRO A 30 -19.78 13.77 7.63
CA PRO A 30 -20.78 12.74 7.35
C PRO A 30 -20.94 11.72 8.49
N ARG A 31 -19.88 11.44 9.26
CA ARG A 31 -19.86 10.48 10.37
C ARG A 31 -20.35 11.06 11.71
N ASN A 32 -20.88 12.27 11.73
CA ASN A 32 -21.40 12.87 12.97
C ASN A 32 -22.63 12.12 13.46
N LYS A 33 -22.59 11.61 14.71
CA LYS A 33 -23.66 10.78 15.31
C LYS A 33 -25.03 11.49 15.33
N ALA A 34 -25.05 12.80 15.61
CA ALA A 34 -26.29 13.56 15.61
C ALA A 34 -26.87 13.72 14.19
N LEU A 35 -26.01 13.96 13.20
CA LEU A 35 -26.41 14.02 11.80
C LEU A 35 -26.94 12.68 11.30
N ILE A 36 -26.26 11.57 11.61
CA ILE A 36 -26.71 10.21 11.24
C ILE A 36 -28.08 9.92 11.82
N LYS A 37 -28.29 10.23 13.12
CA LYS A 37 -29.59 10.10 13.77
C LYS A 37 -30.65 10.94 13.09
N PHE A 38 -30.34 12.18 12.73
CA PHE A 38 -31.27 13.09 12.04
C PHE A 38 -31.62 12.59 10.63
N LEU A 39 -30.64 12.03 9.90
CA LEU A 39 -30.86 11.44 8.57
C LEU A 39 -31.74 10.18 8.59
N SER A 40 -31.89 9.51 9.75
CA SER A 40 -32.81 8.37 9.92
C SER A 40 -34.25 8.78 10.22
N GLU A 41 -34.52 10.08 10.38
CA GLU A 41 -35.88 10.60 10.52
C GLU A 41 -36.61 10.65 9.18
N GLU A 42 -37.94 10.56 9.24
CA GLU A 42 -38.83 10.48 8.07
C GLU A 42 -38.64 11.68 7.13
N GLY A 43 -38.45 11.42 5.84
CA GLY A 43 -38.34 12.42 4.79
C GLY A 43 -36.99 13.16 4.72
N ILE A 44 -36.17 13.16 5.77
CA ILE A 44 -34.93 13.96 5.84
C ILE A 44 -33.89 13.47 4.82
N LYS A 45 -33.72 12.16 4.68
CA LYS A 45 -32.78 11.59 3.69
C LYS A 45 -33.23 11.90 2.25
N ALA A 46 -34.53 11.91 1.98
CA ALA A 46 -35.06 12.27 0.67
C ALA A 46 -34.77 13.75 0.33
N VAL A 47 -34.85 14.65 1.32
CA VAL A 47 -34.49 16.07 1.16
C VAL A 47 -32.99 16.20 0.82
N LEU A 48 -32.11 15.50 1.54
CA LEU A 48 -30.67 15.51 1.29
C LEU A 48 -30.38 15.10 -0.17
N LEU A 49 -30.88 13.94 -0.59
CA LEU A 49 -30.63 13.36 -1.93
C LEU A 49 -31.21 14.28 -3.04
N LYS A 50 -32.37 14.88 -2.81
CA LYS A 50 -32.97 15.85 -3.75
C LYS A 50 -32.10 17.09 -3.87
N THR A 51 -31.63 17.62 -2.75
CA THR A 51 -30.76 18.81 -2.74
C THR A 51 -29.42 18.48 -3.38
N GLU A 52 -28.78 17.38 -3.02
CA GLU A 52 -27.53 16.91 -3.64
C GLU A 52 -27.69 16.76 -5.17
N GLY A 53 -28.78 16.13 -5.63
CA GLY A 53 -29.10 16.00 -7.05
C GLY A 53 -29.22 17.32 -7.79
N GLN A 54 -29.75 18.36 -7.14
CA GLN A 54 -29.84 19.71 -7.73
C GLN A 54 -28.46 20.34 -7.92
N TYR A 55 -27.56 20.20 -6.95
CA TYR A 55 -26.20 20.76 -7.01
C TYR A 55 -25.23 19.94 -7.88
N LEU A 56 -25.56 18.66 -8.16
CA LEU A 56 -24.81 17.77 -9.08
C LEU A 56 -25.17 17.99 -10.55
N GLN A 57 -26.25 18.70 -10.88
CA GLN A 57 -26.62 19.02 -12.24
C GLN A 57 -25.53 19.85 -12.94
N ASP A 58 -25.49 19.84 -14.25
CA ASP A 58 -24.54 20.62 -15.08
C ASP A 58 -23.07 20.42 -14.73
N ASN A 59 -22.65 19.14 -14.60
CA ASN A 59 -21.27 18.77 -14.26
C ASN A 59 -20.78 19.39 -12.92
N GLN A 60 -21.63 19.42 -11.90
CA GLN A 60 -21.31 19.91 -10.54
C GLN A 60 -21.00 21.42 -10.47
N ARG A 61 -21.39 22.21 -11.45
CA ARG A 61 -21.08 23.63 -11.55
C ARG A 61 -21.57 24.46 -10.35
N GLU A 62 -22.64 24.01 -9.70
CA GLU A 62 -23.22 24.69 -8.53
C GLU A 62 -22.67 24.18 -7.19
N MET A 63 -21.96 23.03 -7.18
CA MET A 63 -21.44 22.44 -5.95
C MET A 63 -20.46 23.35 -5.19
N PRO A 64 -19.55 24.10 -5.83
CA PRO A 64 -18.68 25.04 -5.15
C PRO A 64 -19.42 26.09 -4.30
N LYS A 65 -20.65 26.46 -4.69
CA LYS A 65 -21.48 27.38 -3.88
C LYS A 65 -21.98 26.73 -2.58
N ALA A 66 -22.25 25.42 -2.62
CA ALA A 66 -22.60 24.67 -1.41
C ALA A 66 -21.39 24.56 -0.48
N ASP A 67 -20.21 24.32 -1.04
CA ASP A 67 -18.96 24.07 -0.31
C ASP A 67 -18.27 25.34 0.21
N ALA A 68 -18.62 26.53 -0.32
CA ALA A 68 -17.98 27.82 0.01
C ALA A 68 -17.94 28.15 1.51
N GLU A 69 -18.87 27.63 2.30
CA GLU A 69 -18.91 27.84 3.75
C GLU A 69 -18.11 26.82 4.57
N LEU A 70 -17.68 25.73 3.94
CA LEU A 70 -16.92 24.66 4.58
C LEU A 70 -15.42 24.97 4.53
N PHE A 71 -14.65 24.45 5.46
CA PHE A 71 -13.19 24.51 5.44
C PHE A 71 -12.56 23.34 4.68
N PHE A 72 -13.25 22.21 4.66
CA PHE A 72 -12.91 21.02 3.90
C PHE A 72 -14.18 20.25 3.56
N VAL A 73 -14.09 19.39 2.56
CA VAL A 73 -15.18 18.55 2.09
C VAL A 73 -14.74 17.10 2.17
N ILE A 74 -15.62 16.23 2.68
CA ILE A 74 -15.40 14.81 2.80
C ILE A 74 -16.26 14.09 1.77
N ASP A 75 -15.63 13.33 0.87
CA ASP A 75 -16.29 12.29 0.09
C ASP A 75 -16.02 10.93 0.73
N GLU A 76 -16.95 10.51 1.57
CA GLU A 76 -16.81 9.25 2.30
C GLU A 76 -16.87 8.01 1.38
N LYS A 77 -17.58 8.09 0.25
CA LYS A 77 -17.69 6.98 -0.71
C LYS A 77 -16.36 6.68 -1.39
N ASN A 78 -15.59 7.72 -1.65
CA ASN A 78 -14.30 7.61 -2.32
C ASN A 78 -13.10 7.71 -1.36
N ASN A 79 -13.35 7.83 -0.05
CA ASN A 79 -12.32 8.06 0.98
C ASN A 79 -11.41 9.27 0.67
N GLN A 80 -11.99 10.35 0.15
CA GLN A 80 -11.28 11.57 -0.23
C GLN A 80 -11.66 12.73 0.68
N ILE A 81 -10.69 13.61 0.91
CA ILE A 81 -10.87 14.91 1.57
C ILE A 81 -10.22 15.96 0.70
N GLU A 82 -10.92 17.07 0.51
CA GLU A 82 -10.42 18.22 -0.23
C GLU A 82 -10.56 19.47 0.62
N LEU A 83 -9.49 20.27 0.69
CA LEU A 83 -9.52 21.59 1.28
C LEU A 83 -10.29 22.54 0.36
N THR A 84 -11.17 23.35 0.95
CA THR A 84 -11.81 24.45 0.23
C THR A 84 -10.92 25.71 0.27
N ASP A 85 -11.22 26.69 -0.59
CA ASP A 85 -10.53 27.98 -0.59
C ASP A 85 -10.56 28.64 0.80
N LYS A 86 -11.68 28.54 1.51
CA LYS A 86 -11.84 29.04 2.88
C LYS A 86 -10.94 28.29 3.88
N GLY A 87 -10.73 26.98 3.68
CA GLY A 87 -9.81 26.17 4.46
C GLY A 87 -8.36 26.59 4.22
N ILE A 88 -7.97 26.76 2.97
CA ILE A 88 -6.64 27.22 2.57
C ILE A 88 -6.37 28.63 3.15
N GLN A 89 -7.31 29.55 3.03
CA GLN A 89 -7.19 30.89 3.60
C GLN A 89 -7.06 30.89 5.12
N LEU A 90 -7.83 30.06 5.83
CA LEU A 90 -7.73 29.93 7.29
C LEU A 90 -6.34 29.45 7.71
N MET A 91 -5.76 28.52 6.98
CA MET A 91 -4.45 27.94 7.27
C MET A 91 -3.32 28.93 6.95
N SER A 92 -3.44 29.66 5.85
CA SER A 92 -2.46 30.66 5.43
C SER A 92 -2.46 31.92 6.33
N LYS A 93 -3.57 32.21 6.99
CA LYS A 93 -3.73 33.43 7.81
C LYS A 93 -2.72 33.59 8.96
N ASN A 94 -2.18 32.48 9.45
CA ASN A 94 -1.20 32.47 10.56
C ASN A 94 0.25 32.32 10.06
N MET A 95 0.48 32.34 8.75
CA MET A 95 1.80 32.19 8.13
C MET A 95 2.32 33.56 7.64
N GLU A 96 3.63 33.72 7.58
CA GLU A 96 4.27 34.92 7.05
C GLU A 96 3.97 35.16 5.56
N ASP A 97 3.72 34.07 4.82
CA ASP A 97 3.34 34.06 3.40
C ASP A 97 1.86 33.69 3.25
N GLU A 98 1.04 34.64 2.79
CA GLU A 98 -0.39 34.40 2.50
C GLU A 98 -0.62 33.32 1.42
N ARG A 99 0.37 33.06 0.57
CA ARG A 99 0.34 32.05 -0.49
C ARG A 99 1.02 30.73 -0.09
N PHE A 100 1.28 30.52 1.18
CA PHE A 100 2.02 29.36 1.70
C PHE A 100 1.43 28.01 1.27
N PHE A 101 0.11 27.92 1.13
CA PHE A 101 -0.63 26.75 0.71
C PHE A 101 -1.34 26.92 -0.65
N VAL A 102 -1.03 27.97 -1.40
CA VAL A 102 -1.60 28.19 -2.73
C VAL A 102 -0.61 27.73 -3.78
N LEU A 103 -1.03 26.75 -4.60
CA LEU A 103 -0.21 26.27 -5.73
C LEU A 103 -0.11 27.39 -6.79
N PRO A 104 1.10 27.65 -7.32
CA PRO A 104 1.23 28.51 -8.49
C PRO A 104 0.58 27.85 -9.72
N ASP A 105 -0.05 28.68 -10.56
CA ASP A 105 -0.54 28.23 -11.86
C ASP A 105 0.66 28.08 -12.81
N ILE A 106 1.19 26.85 -12.84
CA ILE A 106 2.39 26.51 -13.64
C ILE A 106 2.19 26.91 -15.10
N GLY A 107 1.02 26.65 -15.69
CA GLY A 107 0.75 26.91 -17.11
C GLY A 107 0.87 28.38 -17.44
N THR A 108 0.23 29.24 -16.65
CA THR A 108 0.24 30.69 -16.83
C THR A 108 1.61 31.29 -16.50
N GLU A 109 2.28 30.79 -15.45
CA GLU A 109 3.60 31.30 -15.06
C GLU A 109 4.71 30.88 -16.03
N ILE A 110 4.71 29.64 -16.52
CA ILE A 110 5.63 29.20 -17.58
C ILE A 110 5.44 30.07 -18.83
N ALA A 111 4.20 30.22 -19.31
CA ALA A 111 3.94 31.07 -20.47
C ALA A 111 4.38 32.54 -20.26
N THR A 112 4.35 33.03 -19.05
CA THR A 112 4.81 34.38 -18.67
C THR A 112 6.34 34.45 -18.69
N ILE A 113 7.03 33.42 -18.15
CA ILE A 113 8.49 33.32 -18.15
C ILE A 113 9.02 33.20 -19.60
N GLU A 114 8.39 32.35 -20.43
CA GLU A 114 8.78 32.16 -21.83
C GLU A 114 8.62 33.44 -22.68
N LYS A 115 7.56 34.23 -22.41
CA LYS A 115 7.32 35.53 -23.09
C LYS A 115 8.15 36.69 -22.52
N SER A 116 8.84 36.47 -21.40
CA SER A 116 9.64 37.52 -20.79
C SER A 116 10.89 37.83 -21.61
N SER A 117 11.37 39.09 -21.54
CA SER A 117 12.60 39.54 -22.18
C SER A 117 13.90 39.13 -21.48
N LYS A 118 13.84 38.13 -20.58
CA LYS A 118 14.99 37.62 -19.84
C LYS A 118 15.92 36.80 -20.75
N SER A 119 17.19 36.71 -20.38
CA SER A 119 18.17 35.85 -21.07
C SER A 119 17.80 34.36 -20.88
N ASP A 120 18.29 33.49 -21.75
CA ASP A 120 17.99 32.05 -21.69
C ASP A 120 18.39 31.42 -20.36
N THR A 121 19.54 31.85 -19.80
CA THR A 121 20.00 31.38 -18.46
C THR A 121 19.10 31.85 -17.34
N GLU A 122 18.57 33.08 -17.37
CA GLU A 122 17.63 33.60 -16.38
C GLU A 122 16.24 32.96 -16.50
N ARG A 123 15.81 32.57 -17.71
CA ARG A 123 14.58 31.80 -17.93
C ARG A 123 14.67 30.41 -17.32
N VAL A 124 15.77 29.70 -17.57
CA VAL A 124 16.00 28.36 -16.98
C VAL A 124 16.01 28.44 -15.46
N SER A 125 16.73 29.41 -14.88
CA SER A 125 16.74 29.60 -13.43
C SER A 125 15.37 29.95 -12.84
N ALA A 126 14.56 30.76 -13.53
CA ALA A 126 13.23 31.10 -13.10
C ALA A 126 12.25 29.90 -13.21
N LEU A 127 12.40 29.03 -14.21
CA LEU A 127 11.64 27.79 -14.33
C LEU A 127 12.00 26.79 -13.24
N GLU A 128 13.28 26.67 -12.91
CA GLU A 128 13.73 25.81 -11.80
C GLU A 128 13.19 26.29 -10.45
N GLU A 129 13.18 27.60 -10.22
CA GLU A 129 12.63 28.20 -9.00
C GLU A 129 11.12 27.99 -8.88
N LEU A 130 10.38 28.18 -9.97
CA LEU A 130 8.95 27.92 -10.06
C LEU A 130 8.63 26.44 -9.76
N GLN A 131 9.39 25.53 -10.39
CA GLN A 131 9.21 24.11 -10.18
C GLN A 131 9.51 23.67 -8.75
N ARG A 132 10.52 24.27 -8.13
CA ARG A 132 10.88 24.06 -6.73
C ARG A 132 9.79 24.56 -5.78
N ASP A 133 9.27 25.78 -6.00
CA ASP A 133 8.19 26.36 -5.19
C ASP A 133 6.92 25.50 -5.30
N TYR A 134 6.56 25.08 -6.51
CA TYR A 134 5.43 24.18 -6.73
C TYR A 134 5.61 22.85 -5.99
N SER A 135 6.76 22.23 -6.08
CA SER A 135 7.04 20.95 -5.40
C SER A 135 6.91 21.06 -3.89
N VAL A 136 7.47 22.11 -3.29
CA VAL A 136 7.38 22.37 -1.84
C VAL A 136 5.95 22.62 -1.39
N LYS A 137 5.18 23.42 -2.14
CA LYS A 137 3.78 23.74 -1.81
C LYS A 137 2.87 22.52 -1.99
N SER A 138 3.10 21.74 -3.04
CA SER A 138 2.38 20.49 -3.30
C SER A 138 2.59 19.49 -2.16
N GLU A 139 3.83 19.29 -1.70
CA GLU A 139 4.13 18.41 -0.57
C GLU A 139 3.45 18.87 0.73
N ARG A 140 3.38 20.17 0.98
CA ARG A 140 2.66 20.73 2.15
C ARG A 140 1.17 20.43 2.10
N ILE A 141 0.52 20.69 0.96
CA ILE A 141 -0.91 20.42 0.77
C ILE A 141 -1.18 18.93 0.91
N HIS A 142 -0.33 18.08 0.31
CA HIS A 142 -0.42 16.64 0.46
C HIS A 142 -0.36 16.21 1.94
N THR A 143 0.60 16.71 2.69
CA THR A 143 0.75 16.42 4.13
C THR A 143 -0.50 16.78 4.91
N ILE A 144 -1.10 17.94 4.65
CA ILE A 144 -2.33 18.38 5.31
C ILE A 144 -3.50 17.47 4.94
N ASN A 145 -3.62 17.11 3.67
CA ASN A 145 -4.67 16.19 3.23
C ASN A 145 -4.53 14.84 3.92
N GLN A 146 -3.31 14.31 4.11
CA GLN A 146 -3.10 13.06 4.85
C GLN A 146 -3.47 13.20 6.34
N LEU A 147 -3.15 14.32 6.98
CA LEU A 147 -3.57 14.60 8.36
C LEU A 147 -5.09 14.67 8.45
N LEU A 148 -5.75 15.41 7.58
CA LEU A 148 -7.21 15.50 7.54
C LEU A 148 -7.85 14.11 7.33
N ARG A 149 -7.31 13.29 6.43
CA ARG A 149 -7.75 11.90 6.23
C ARG A 149 -7.59 11.09 7.50
N ALA A 150 -6.44 11.16 8.17
CA ALA A 150 -6.18 10.45 9.42
C ALA A 150 -7.19 10.80 10.51
N TYR A 151 -7.56 12.10 10.64
CA TYR A 151 -8.48 12.57 11.68
C TYR A 151 -9.95 12.32 11.34
N ALA A 152 -10.35 12.41 10.08
CA ALA A 152 -11.75 12.40 9.67
C ALA A 152 -12.24 11.05 9.13
N LEU A 153 -11.37 10.23 8.54
CA LEU A 153 -11.76 9.00 7.87
C LEU A 153 -11.23 7.72 8.54
N PHE A 154 -10.18 7.83 9.35
CA PHE A 154 -9.58 6.65 10.00
C PHE A 154 -9.86 6.67 11.50
N GLU A 155 -10.55 5.65 11.99
CA GLU A 155 -10.95 5.51 13.38
C GLU A 155 -10.17 4.36 14.05
N ARG A 156 -9.79 4.58 15.31
CA ARG A 156 -9.17 3.55 16.12
C ARG A 156 -10.14 2.41 16.38
N ASP A 157 -9.64 1.18 16.40
CA ASP A 157 -10.39 -0.06 16.61
C ASP A 157 -11.34 -0.42 15.44
N LYS A 158 -11.21 0.31 14.31
CA LYS A 158 -11.90 0.02 13.06
C LYS A 158 -10.86 -0.24 11.94
N GLU A 159 -10.18 0.79 11.46
CA GLU A 159 -9.17 0.68 10.41
C GLU A 159 -7.77 0.35 10.95
N TYR A 160 -7.50 0.64 12.23
CA TYR A 160 -6.23 0.33 12.89
C TYR A 160 -6.40 0.15 14.40
N VAL A 161 -5.41 -0.49 15.01
CA VAL A 161 -5.27 -0.59 16.48
C VAL A 161 -3.93 -0.02 16.93
N VAL A 162 -3.87 0.42 18.19
CA VAL A 162 -2.61 0.86 18.82
C VAL A 162 -2.20 -0.22 19.82
N MET A 163 -1.08 -0.88 19.56
CA MET A 163 -0.49 -1.90 20.42
C MET A 163 1.02 -1.71 20.49
N ASP A 164 1.61 -1.92 21.66
CA ASP A 164 3.05 -1.77 21.90
C ASP A 164 3.59 -0.40 21.47
N ASN A 165 2.79 0.65 21.68
CA ASN A 165 3.08 2.02 21.24
C ASN A 165 3.33 2.18 19.74
N LYS A 166 2.67 1.33 18.93
CA LYS A 166 2.72 1.34 17.46
C LYS A 166 1.32 1.24 16.87
N VAL A 167 1.12 1.90 15.74
CA VAL A 167 -0.08 1.74 14.92
C VAL A 167 0.06 0.45 14.11
N LYS A 168 -0.95 -0.42 14.18
CA LYS A 168 -1.04 -1.65 13.38
C LYS A 168 -2.34 -1.62 12.57
N ILE A 169 -2.24 -1.87 11.28
CA ILE A 169 -3.41 -1.88 10.37
C ILE A 169 -4.28 -3.08 10.70
N VAL A 170 -5.59 -2.88 10.71
CA VAL A 170 -6.59 -3.95 10.74
C VAL A 170 -7.15 -4.11 9.33
N ASP A 171 -7.09 -5.32 8.80
CA ASP A 171 -7.70 -5.63 7.52
C ASP A 171 -9.23 -5.62 7.64
N GLU A 172 -9.88 -4.72 6.91
CA GLU A 172 -11.33 -4.54 6.94
C GLU A 172 -12.11 -5.83 6.61
N GLN A 173 -11.56 -6.67 5.74
CA GLN A 173 -12.24 -7.89 5.32
C GLN A 173 -12.01 -9.09 6.23
N THR A 174 -10.81 -9.23 6.78
CA THR A 174 -10.47 -10.37 7.64
C THR A 174 -10.50 -10.02 9.12
N GLY A 175 -10.49 -8.74 9.47
CA GLY A 175 -10.41 -8.27 10.85
C GLY A 175 -9.11 -8.65 11.55
N ARG A 176 -8.06 -9.01 10.80
CA ARG A 176 -6.75 -9.40 11.33
C ARG A 176 -5.78 -8.24 11.30
N MET A 177 -4.88 -8.19 12.29
CA MET A 177 -3.77 -7.24 12.27
C MET A 177 -2.78 -7.62 11.17
N MET A 178 -2.38 -6.62 10.39
CA MET A 178 -1.36 -6.75 9.36
C MET A 178 -0.01 -6.30 9.92
N GLU A 179 0.78 -7.24 10.42
CA GLU A 179 2.11 -6.92 10.92
C GLU A 179 3.07 -6.52 9.80
N GLY A 180 3.89 -5.50 10.06
CA GLY A 180 4.88 -5.00 9.12
C GLY A 180 4.33 -4.19 7.95
N ARG A 181 3.00 -4.07 7.80
CA ARG A 181 2.38 -3.19 6.80
C ARG A 181 2.15 -1.80 7.34
N ARG A 182 2.27 -0.82 6.45
CA ARG A 182 2.02 0.59 6.73
C ARG A 182 1.10 1.17 5.66
N PHE A 183 0.28 2.15 6.01
CA PHE A 183 -0.42 2.94 5.01
C PHE A 183 0.59 3.74 4.19
N SER A 184 0.33 3.90 2.91
CA SER A 184 1.17 4.65 1.97
C SER A 184 1.03 6.16 2.13
N ASP A 185 1.85 6.88 1.40
CA ASP A 185 1.74 8.32 1.12
C ASP A 185 1.72 9.24 2.36
N GLY A 186 2.39 8.85 3.44
CA GLY A 186 2.43 9.63 4.68
C GLY A 186 1.22 9.45 5.60
N LEU A 187 0.19 8.72 5.18
CA LEU A 187 -1.01 8.49 6.00
C LEU A 187 -0.70 7.75 7.31
N HIS A 188 0.23 6.78 7.27
CA HIS A 188 0.61 6.05 8.49
C HIS A 188 1.24 6.96 9.52
N GLN A 189 2.16 7.83 9.09
CA GLN A 189 2.78 8.84 9.93
C GLN A 189 1.76 9.84 10.48
N ALA A 190 0.77 10.22 9.67
CA ALA A 190 -0.33 11.08 10.11
C ALA A 190 -1.18 10.43 11.21
N ILE A 191 -1.42 9.11 11.12
CA ILE A 191 -2.13 8.35 12.16
C ILE A 191 -1.25 8.18 13.41
N GLU A 192 0.05 7.92 13.24
CA GLU A 192 1.01 7.87 14.35
C GLU A 192 1.03 9.20 15.12
N ALA A 193 1.03 10.34 14.41
CA ALA A 193 0.94 11.67 15.01
C ALA A 193 -0.40 11.91 15.71
N LYS A 194 -1.52 11.49 15.10
CA LYS A 194 -2.86 11.56 15.70
C LYS A 194 -2.94 10.81 17.03
N GLU A 195 -2.34 9.62 17.12
CA GLU A 195 -2.38 8.77 18.31
C GLU A 195 -1.26 9.08 19.32
N ASN A 196 -0.44 10.11 19.05
CA ASN A 196 0.71 10.50 19.88
C ASN A 196 1.69 9.36 20.14
N VAL A 197 1.86 8.44 19.18
CA VAL A 197 2.90 7.43 19.19
C VAL A 197 4.13 7.92 18.43
N LYS A 198 5.26 7.21 18.57
CA LYS A 198 6.49 7.58 17.85
C LYS A 198 6.26 7.50 16.34
N VAL A 199 6.45 8.62 15.64
CA VAL A 199 6.43 8.66 14.18
C VAL A 199 7.70 8.00 13.64
N GLU A 200 7.54 6.94 12.87
CA GLU A 200 8.65 6.20 12.27
C GLU A 200 8.97 6.77 10.87
N ALA A 201 10.21 6.64 10.44
CA ALA A 201 10.64 7.05 9.10
C ALA A 201 9.87 6.27 8.01
N ALA A 202 9.74 6.88 6.83
CA ALA A 202 9.17 6.21 5.67
C ALA A 202 10.00 4.98 5.29
N THR A 203 9.34 3.88 4.96
CA THR A 203 10.00 2.67 4.49
C THR A 203 10.31 2.78 3.01
N GLN A 204 11.51 2.38 2.60
CA GLN A 204 11.85 2.31 1.19
C GLN A 204 11.37 0.99 0.59
N THR A 205 10.59 1.07 -0.47
CA THR A 205 10.17 -0.11 -1.24
C THR A 205 11.33 -0.61 -2.08
N TYR A 206 11.72 -1.89 -1.93
CA TYR A 206 12.74 -2.53 -2.75
C TYR A 206 12.14 -3.23 -3.96
N ALA A 207 10.99 -3.83 -3.80
CA ALA A 207 10.24 -4.52 -4.85
C ALA A 207 8.77 -4.60 -4.47
N THR A 208 7.90 -4.53 -5.46
CA THR A 208 6.45 -4.66 -5.29
C THR A 208 5.84 -5.36 -6.49
N ILE A 209 4.76 -6.07 -6.27
CA ILE A 209 3.91 -6.64 -7.31
C ILE A 209 2.48 -6.74 -6.76
N THR A 210 1.48 -6.47 -7.57
CA THR A 210 0.09 -6.72 -7.18
C THR A 210 -0.20 -8.21 -7.14
N LEU A 211 -1.15 -8.63 -6.28
CA LEU A 211 -1.59 -10.03 -6.22
C LEU A 211 -2.07 -10.52 -7.59
N GLN A 212 -2.78 -9.66 -8.33
CA GLN A 212 -3.29 -9.98 -9.65
C GLN A 212 -2.16 -10.32 -10.62
N ASN A 213 -1.14 -9.46 -10.71
CA ASN A 213 0.00 -9.70 -11.60
C ASN A 213 0.85 -10.88 -11.13
N TYR A 214 0.97 -11.09 -9.81
CA TYR A 214 1.66 -12.26 -9.27
C TYR A 214 0.99 -13.56 -9.72
N PHE A 215 -0.34 -13.70 -9.57
CA PHE A 215 -1.04 -14.92 -9.98
C PHE A 215 -1.12 -15.09 -11.49
N ARG A 216 -1.12 -14.01 -12.27
CA ARG A 216 -1.02 -14.07 -13.74
C ARG A 216 0.29 -14.66 -14.26
N MET A 217 1.33 -14.74 -13.43
CA MET A 217 2.61 -15.38 -13.80
C MET A 217 2.52 -16.90 -13.93
N TYR A 218 1.49 -17.52 -13.36
CA TYR A 218 1.33 -18.99 -13.41
C TYR A 218 0.65 -19.41 -14.72
N HIS A 219 1.23 -20.39 -15.41
CA HIS A 219 0.66 -20.94 -16.64
C HIS A 219 -0.63 -21.74 -16.39
N LYS A 220 -0.73 -22.39 -15.21
CA LYS A 220 -1.93 -23.08 -14.75
C LYS A 220 -2.35 -22.47 -13.42
N LEU A 221 -3.56 -21.95 -13.40
CA LEU A 221 -4.15 -21.33 -12.21
C LEU A 221 -5.54 -21.92 -12.01
N ALA A 222 -5.81 -22.39 -10.79
CA ALA A 222 -7.11 -22.86 -10.37
C ALA A 222 -7.30 -22.57 -8.88
N GLY A 223 -8.55 -22.53 -8.43
CA GLY A 223 -8.87 -22.29 -7.04
C GLY A 223 -10.18 -22.95 -6.62
N MET A 224 -10.38 -23.12 -5.33
CA MET A 224 -11.61 -23.64 -4.76
C MET A 224 -12.08 -22.72 -3.62
N THR A 225 -13.37 -22.41 -3.64
CA THR A 225 -14.03 -21.62 -2.59
C THR A 225 -15.52 -21.89 -2.59
N GLY A 226 -16.16 -21.75 -1.45
CA GLY A 226 -17.62 -21.83 -1.34
C GLY A 226 -18.36 -20.59 -1.83
N THR A 227 -17.67 -19.55 -2.31
CA THR A 227 -18.28 -18.23 -2.57
C THR A 227 -17.82 -17.56 -3.86
N ALA A 228 -17.25 -18.29 -4.83
CA ALA A 228 -16.74 -17.69 -6.07
C ALA A 228 -17.85 -17.21 -7.03
N GLU A 229 -19.07 -17.75 -6.94
CA GLU A 229 -20.16 -17.45 -7.86
C GLU A 229 -20.47 -15.97 -7.98
N THR A 230 -20.44 -15.23 -6.86
CA THR A 230 -20.70 -13.78 -6.85
C THR A 230 -19.64 -12.96 -7.56
N GLU A 231 -18.42 -13.49 -7.67
CA GLU A 231 -17.23 -12.85 -8.24
C GLU A 231 -16.81 -13.45 -9.59
N ALA A 232 -17.68 -14.26 -10.23
CA ALA A 232 -17.36 -14.97 -11.48
C ALA A 232 -16.91 -14.00 -12.59
N GLY A 233 -17.57 -12.84 -12.71
CA GLY A 233 -17.21 -11.79 -13.70
C GLY A 233 -15.81 -11.24 -13.45
N GLU A 234 -15.44 -10.95 -12.19
CA GLU A 234 -14.12 -10.45 -11.82
C GLU A 234 -13.03 -11.51 -12.10
N LEU A 235 -13.28 -12.77 -11.75
CA LEU A 235 -12.35 -13.87 -11.99
C LEU A 235 -12.08 -14.08 -13.48
N TRP A 236 -13.12 -13.94 -14.31
CA TRP A 236 -12.97 -13.98 -15.76
C TRP A 236 -12.22 -12.76 -16.31
N ASP A 237 -12.60 -11.56 -15.90
CA ASP A 237 -11.98 -10.32 -16.40
C ASP A 237 -10.47 -10.27 -16.11
N ILE A 238 -10.09 -10.64 -14.89
CA ILE A 238 -8.71 -10.52 -14.40
C ILE A 238 -7.84 -11.72 -14.78
N TYR A 239 -8.34 -12.95 -14.58
CA TYR A 239 -7.53 -14.17 -14.67
C TYR A 239 -7.94 -15.10 -15.82
N LYS A 240 -9.05 -14.79 -16.51
CA LYS A 240 -9.66 -15.67 -17.53
C LYS A 240 -10.07 -17.03 -16.97
N LEU A 241 -10.51 -17.06 -15.72
CA LEU A 241 -10.96 -18.27 -15.03
C LEU A 241 -12.50 -18.34 -15.05
N ASP A 242 -13.02 -19.47 -15.51
CA ASP A 242 -14.43 -19.81 -15.38
C ASP A 242 -14.73 -20.32 -13.96
N VAL A 243 -15.95 -20.03 -13.50
CA VAL A 243 -16.44 -20.51 -12.21
C VAL A 243 -17.45 -21.64 -12.43
N MET A 244 -17.05 -22.84 -12.01
CA MET A 244 -17.94 -24.00 -12.03
C MET A 244 -18.55 -24.22 -10.66
N ILE A 245 -19.87 -24.22 -10.57
CA ILE A 245 -20.63 -24.47 -9.34
C ILE A 245 -20.83 -25.96 -9.20
N ILE A 246 -20.19 -26.57 -8.20
CA ILE A 246 -20.34 -27.99 -7.90
C ILE A 246 -21.49 -28.15 -6.90
N PRO A 247 -22.52 -28.97 -7.20
CA PRO A 247 -23.62 -29.23 -6.29
C PRO A 247 -23.14 -29.82 -4.96
N THR A 248 -23.80 -29.45 -3.87
CA THR A 248 -23.50 -30.00 -2.56
C THR A 248 -23.82 -31.49 -2.48
N HIS A 249 -22.99 -32.30 -1.82
CA HIS A 249 -23.20 -33.75 -1.62
C HIS A 249 -24.52 -34.04 -0.86
N ARG A 250 -24.85 -33.21 0.15
CA ARG A 250 -26.08 -33.28 0.90
C ARG A 250 -26.89 -31.99 0.74
N PRO A 251 -28.22 -32.05 0.71
CA PRO A 251 -29.02 -30.83 0.63
C PRO A 251 -28.76 -29.93 1.84
N ILE A 252 -28.85 -28.62 1.61
CA ILE A 252 -28.66 -27.62 2.67
C ILE A 252 -29.90 -27.67 3.60
N SER A 253 -29.66 -28.02 4.87
CA SER A 253 -30.69 -28.05 5.92
C SER A 253 -30.78 -26.76 6.73
N ARG A 254 -29.84 -25.85 6.54
CA ARG A 254 -29.82 -24.54 7.20
C ARG A 254 -31.00 -23.68 6.75
N LYS A 255 -31.65 -23.03 7.71
CA LYS A 255 -32.71 -22.06 7.45
C LYS A 255 -32.17 -20.65 7.47
N ASP A 256 -32.09 -20.02 6.29
CA ASP A 256 -31.69 -18.63 6.15
C ASP A 256 -32.91 -17.74 6.23
N GLN A 257 -32.97 -16.88 7.28
CA GLN A 257 -34.09 -15.96 7.52
C GLN A 257 -33.91 -14.67 6.71
N ASP A 258 -35.02 -13.98 6.43
CA ASP A 258 -35.01 -12.63 5.87
C ASP A 258 -34.38 -11.65 6.87
N ASP A 259 -33.79 -10.57 6.33
CA ASP A 259 -33.16 -9.55 7.16
C ASP A 259 -34.16 -8.84 8.07
N LYS A 260 -33.77 -8.63 9.33
CA LYS A 260 -34.51 -7.87 10.32
C LYS A 260 -34.01 -6.44 10.34
N ILE A 261 -34.89 -5.47 9.99
CA ILE A 261 -34.48 -4.08 9.81
C ILE A 261 -35.06 -3.21 10.92
N TYR A 262 -34.14 -2.44 11.52
CA TYR A 262 -34.41 -1.54 12.63
C TYR A 262 -34.10 -0.09 12.22
N LYS A 263 -34.76 0.86 12.88
CA LYS A 263 -34.53 2.26 12.65
C LYS A 263 -33.14 2.69 13.15
N THR A 264 -32.77 2.27 14.36
CA THR A 264 -31.55 2.67 15.04
C THR A 264 -30.63 1.49 15.36
N LYS A 265 -29.31 1.76 15.47
CA LYS A 265 -28.33 0.74 15.92
C LYS A 265 -28.62 0.25 17.34
N ARG A 266 -29.15 1.10 18.20
CA ARG A 266 -29.50 0.74 19.58
C ARG A 266 -30.59 -0.34 19.65
N GLU A 267 -31.68 -0.15 18.88
CA GLU A 267 -32.77 -1.16 18.80
C GLU A 267 -32.24 -2.47 18.23
N LYS A 268 -31.47 -2.40 17.16
CA LYS A 268 -30.80 -3.52 16.52
C LYS A 268 -29.99 -4.34 17.53
N TYR A 269 -29.12 -3.72 18.30
CA TYR A 269 -28.26 -4.42 19.26
C TYR A 269 -29.08 -5.01 20.42
N ASN A 270 -30.12 -4.33 20.91
CA ASN A 270 -30.99 -4.89 21.91
C ASN A 270 -31.68 -6.17 21.42
N ALA A 271 -32.19 -6.14 20.19
CA ALA A 271 -32.84 -7.31 19.58
C ALA A 271 -31.85 -8.47 19.32
N VAL A 272 -30.62 -8.15 18.92
CA VAL A 272 -29.54 -9.15 18.81
C VAL A 272 -29.26 -9.85 20.14
N ILE A 273 -29.20 -9.10 21.24
CA ILE A 273 -28.94 -9.64 22.57
C ILE A 273 -30.12 -10.52 23.05
N GLU A 274 -31.35 -10.13 22.72
CA GLU A 274 -32.57 -10.93 23.04
C GLU A 274 -32.55 -12.26 22.30
N GLU A 275 -32.31 -12.27 20.98
CA GLU A 275 -32.22 -13.51 20.21
C GLU A 275 -31.05 -14.41 20.68
N ILE A 276 -29.91 -13.82 21.06
CA ILE A 276 -28.80 -14.59 21.65
C ILE A 276 -29.24 -15.30 22.94
N ALA A 277 -29.98 -14.61 23.82
CA ALA A 277 -30.45 -15.19 25.06
C ALA A 277 -31.41 -16.36 24.80
N GLU A 278 -32.41 -16.18 23.92
CA GLU A 278 -33.37 -17.19 23.53
C GLU A 278 -32.71 -18.44 22.94
N LEU A 279 -31.77 -18.25 22.01
CA LEU A 279 -31.04 -19.35 21.36
C LEU A 279 -30.15 -20.11 22.35
N ARG A 280 -29.50 -19.39 23.28
CA ARG A 280 -28.68 -19.99 24.32
C ARG A 280 -29.52 -20.83 25.29
N GLU A 281 -30.70 -20.33 25.72
CA GLU A 281 -31.66 -21.06 26.57
C GLU A 281 -32.19 -22.32 25.87
N ALA A 282 -32.37 -22.26 24.55
CA ALA A 282 -32.71 -23.42 23.73
C ALA A 282 -31.55 -24.42 23.56
N GLY A 283 -30.38 -24.21 24.20
CA GLY A 283 -29.21 -25.08 24.10
C GLY A 283 -28.43 -24.97 22.77
N ARG A 284 -28.70 -23.97 21.95
CA ARG A 284 -28.04 -23.80 20.68
C ARG A 284 -26.73 -22.99 20.83
N PRO A 285 -25.63 -23.36 20.19
CA PRO A 285 -24.49 -22.48 20.06
C PRO A 285 -24.79 -21.32 19.11
N VAL A 286 -24.32 -20.13 19.45
CA VAL A 286 -24.54 -18.91 18.69
C VAL A 286 -23.21 -18.31 18.26
N LEU A 287 -23.04 -18.08 16.94
CA LEU A 287 -21.93 -17.32 16.37
C LEU A 287 -22.44 -15.97 15.89
N VAL A 288 -21.97 -14.91 16.54
CA VAL A 288 -22.32 -13.52 16.21
C VAL A 288 -21.23 -12.91 15.35
N GLY A 289 -21.56 -12.60 14.08
CA GLY A 289 -20.66 -11.91 13.16
C GLY A 289 -20.76 -10.39 13.30
N THR A 290 -19.63 -9.73 13.49
CA THR A 290 -19.54 -8.27 13.55
C THR A 290 -18.58 -7.73 12.48
N THR A 291 -18.83 -6.52 11.99
CA THR A 291 -18.01 -5.88 10.95
C THR A 291 -16.74 -5.25 11.53
N THR A 292 -16.77 -4.74 12.76
CA THR A 292 -15.66 -4.03 13.38
C THR A 292 -15.33 -4.56 14.78
N VAL A 293 -14.10 -4.25 15.23
CA VAL A 293 -13.67 -4.56 16.62
C VAL A 293 -14.54 -3.78 17.62
N GLU A 294 -14.87 -2.51 17.33
CA GLU A 294 -15.72 -1.66 18.17
C GLU A 294 -17.07 -2.31 18.43
N VAL A 295 -17.77 -2.78 17.38
CA VAL A 295 -19.07 -3.44 17.50
C VAL A 295 -18.95 -4.71 18.35
N SER A 296 -17.87 -5.49 18.19
CA SER A 296 -17.62 -6.69 18.99
C SER A 296 -17.48 -6.37 20.48
N GLU A 297 -16.81 -5.26 20.81
CA GLU A 297 -16.63 -4.81 22.20
C GLU A 297 -17.93 -4.22 22.81
N VAL A 298 -18.72 -3.50 22.00
CA VAL A 298 -20.04 -2.99 22.43
C VAL A 298 -20.96 -4.15 22.79
N LEU A 299 -21.10 -5.14 21.92
CA LEU A 299 -21.92 -6.32 22.17
C LEU A 299 -21.41 -7.14 23.35
N SER A 300 -20.09 -7.29 23.48
CA SER A 300 -19.49 -7.96 24.63
C SER A 300 -19.85 -7.28 25.95
N ARG A 301 -19.81 -5.94 26.02
CA ARG A 301 -20.26 -5.20 27.23
C ARG A 301 -21.75 -5.41 27.52
N MET A 302 -22.61 -5.38 26.51
CA MET A 302 -24.05 -5.58 26.66
C MET A 302 -24.37 -7.00 27.14
N LEU A 303 -23.69 -8.03 26.60
CA LEU A 303 -23.87 -9.42 27.04
C LEU A 303 -23.42 -9.62 28.50
N ARG A 304 -22.30 -9.02 28.92
CA ARG A 304 -21.82 -9.04 30.31
C ARG A 304 -22.83 -8.40 31.27
N GLN A 305 -23.43 -7.27 30.88
CA GLN A 305 -24.45 -6.59 31.68
C GLN A 305 -25.69 -7.49 31.90
N ARG A 306 -25.98 -8.40 30.95
CA ARG A 306 -27.08 -9.38 31.07
C ARG A 306 -26.62 -10.73 31.69
N GLY A 307 -25.37 -10.84 32.13
CA GLY A 307 -24.85 -12.08 32.73
C GLY A 307 -24.69 -13.24 31.74
N ILE A 308 -24.54 -12.95 30.43
CA ILE A 308 -24.37 -13.97 29.41
C ILE A 308 -22.84 -14.17 29.15
N ASP A 309 -22.37 -15.37 29.53
CA ASP A 309 -20.98 -15.77 29.24
C ASP A 309 -20.80 -15.95 27.75
N HIS A 310 -19.68 -15.40 27.23
CA HIS A 310 -19.35 -15.41 25.81
C HIS A 310 -17.85 -15.31 25.57
N GLN A 311 -17.42 -15.73 24.39
CA GLN A 311 -16.06 -15.57 23.90
C GLN A 311 -16.03 -14.48 22.83
N VAL A 312 -14.94 -13.71 22.78
CA VAL A 312 -14.73 -12.68 21.75
C VAL A 312 -13.49 -13.01 20.92
N LEU A 313 -13.67 -13.05 19.61
CA LEU A 313 -12.63 -13.31 18.64
C LEU A 313 -12.53 -12.13 17.69
N ASN A 314 -11.57 -11.25 17.94
CA ASN A 314 -11.28 -10.07 17.15
C ASN A 314 -9.77 -9.89 16.93
N ALA A 315 -9.35 -8.83 16.22
CA ALA A 315 -7.97 -8.55 15.90
C ALA A 315 -7.04 -8.50 17.12
N LYS A 316 -7.54 -8.11 18.29
CA LYS A 316 -6.75 -8.01 19.53
C LYS A 316 -6.51 -9.38 20.19
N LEU A 317 -7.33 -10.39 19.91
CA LEU A 317 -7.33 -11.71 20.59
C LEU A 317 -7.03 -12.90 19.67
N HIS A 318 -6.40 -12.65 18.52
CA HIS A 318 -6.13 -13.65 17.49
C HIS A 318 -5.26 -14.85 17.95
N GLN A 319 -4.43 -14.68 18.97
CA GLN A 319 -3.58 -15.75 19.52
C GLN A 319 -4.37 -16.93 20.12
N LYS A 320 -5.61 -16.70 20.56
CA LYS A 320 -6.51 -17.72 21.13
C LYS A 320 -7.55 -18.24 20.15
N GLU A 321 -7.40 -17.91 18.87
CA GLU A 321 -8.40 -18.21 17.83
C GLU A 321 -8.78 -19.69 17.77
N ALA A 322 -7.80 -20.59 17.72
CA ALA A 322 -8.03 -22.02 17.62
C ALA A 322 -8.79 -22.60 18.84
N GLU A 323 -8.45 -22.13 20.05
CA GLU A 323 -9.09 -22.52 21.29
C GLU A 323 -10.55 -22.06 21.32
N ILE A 324 -10.83 -20.80 21.01
CA ILE A 324 -12.18 -20.22 21.00
C ILE A 324 -13.05 -20.93 19.96
N VAL A 325 -12.54 -21.17 18.75
CA VAL A 325 -13.31 -21.84 17.69
C VAL A 325 -13.60 -23.29 18.03
N SER A 326 -12.72 -23.98 18.74
CA SER A 326 -12.96 -25.36 19.21
C SER A 326 -14.12 -25.47 20.20
N LEU A 327 -14.39 -24.40 20.94
CA LEU A 327 -15.49 -24.33 21.91
C LEU A 327 -16.81 -23.83 21.29
N ALA A 328 -16.74 -23.11 20.16
CA ALA A 328 -17.88 -22.40 19.56
C ALA A 328 -19.05 -23.29 19.14
N GLY A 329 -18.87 -24.62 19.02
CA GLY A 329 -19.92 -25.58 18.67
C GLY A 329 -20.55 -26.30 19.84
N LYS A 330 -20.15 -26.01 21.09
CA LYS A 330 -20.75 -26.62 22.29
C LYS A 330 -22.12 -25.99 22.60
N ALA A 331 -23.03 -26.78 23.21
CA ALA A 331 -24.37 -26.33 23.57
C ALA A 331 -24.33 -25.04 24.42
N GLY A 332 -25.14 -24.06 24.06
CA GLY A 332 -25.30 -22.79 24.80
C GLY A 332 -24.07 -21.85 24.76
N THR A 333 -23.08 -22.15 23.95
CA THR A 333 -21.90 -21.27 23.83
C THR A 333 -22.19 -20.08 22.92
N VAL A 334 -21.80 -18.87 23.35
CA VAL A 334 -21.92 -17.65 22.57
C VAL A 334 -20.52 -17.19 22.16
N THR A 335 -20.31 -17.02 20.87
CA THR A 335 -19.02 -16.53 20.31
C THR A 335 -19.28 -15.30 19.45
N ILE A 336 -18.65 -14.18 19.78
CA ILE A 336 -18.63 -12.97 18.94
C ILE A 336 -17.37 -13.01 18.10
N ALA A 337 -17.50 -12.92 16.79
CA ALA A 337 -16.35 -12.94 15.88
C ALA A 337 -16.41 -11.78 14.89
N THR A 338 -15.30 -11.05 14.73
CA THR A 338 -15.17 -10.09 13.64
C THR A 338 -14.91 -10.83 12.32
N ASN A 339 -15.64 -10.45 11.29
CA ASN A 339 -15.56 -10.92 9.91
C ASN A 339 -15.08 -12.38 9.75
N MET A 340 -13.83 -12.56 9.35
CA MET A 340 -13.24 -13.85 8.93
C MET A 340 -12.44 -14.55 10.03
N ALA A 341 -12.58 -14.12 11.28
CA ALA A 341 -11.93 -14.80 12.40
C ALA A 341 -12.36 -16.28 12.44
N GLY A 342 -11.41 -17.19 12.65
CA GLY A 342 -11.64 -18.64 12.57
C GLY A 342 -11.74 -19.19 11.13
N ARG A 343 -11.34 -18.44 10.10
CA ARG A 343 -11.30 -18.95 8.72
C ARG A 343 -10.35 -20.14 8.59
N GLY A 344 -10.80 -21.19 7.88
CA GLY A 344 -10.03 -22.44 7.73
C GLY A 344 -10.19 -23.43 8.89
N THR A 345 -10.86 -23.02 10.00
CA THR A 345 -11.15 -23.92 11.13
C THR A 345 -12.61 -24.32 11.12
N ASP A 346 -12.87 -25.62 11.27
CA ASP A 346 -14.24 -26.15 11.34
C ASP A 346 -14.82 -26.03 12.75
N ILE A 347 -16.08 -25.59 12.85
CA ILE A 347 -16.84 -25.57 14.11
C ILE A 347 -17.57 -26.92 14.21
N LYS A 348 -17.04 -27.81 15.05
CA LYS A 348 -17.66 -29.11 15.30
C LYS A 348 -18.80 -28.97 16.31
N LEU A 349 -19.97 -29.45 15.96
CA LEU A 349 -21.13 -29.43 16.85
C LEU A 349 -20.96 -30.47 17.96
N GLY A 350 -21.25 -30.04 19.20
CA GLY A 350 -21.28 -30.91 20.38
C GLY A 350 -22.48 -31.90 20.36
N GLU A 351 -22.51 -32.82 21.33
CA GLU A 351 -23.60 -33.76 21.49
C GLU A 351 -24.92 -33.02 21.77
N GLY A 352 -26.04 -33.51 21.16
CA GLY A 352 -27.36 -32.92 21.30
C GLY A 352 -27.61 -31.61 20.57
N VAL A 353 -26.57 -30.92 20.09
CA VAL A 353 -26.70 -29.62 19.41
C VAL A 353 -27.47 -29.74 18.09
N LYS A 354 -27.33 -30.86 17.37
CA LYS A 354 -28.06 -31.07 16.12
C LYS A 354 -29.57 -31.17 16.37
N ASP A 355 -29.98 -31.83 17.46
CA ASP A 355 -31.40 -31.99 17.85
C ASP A 355 -32.02 -30.66 18.32
N SER A 356 -31.18 -29.79 18.91
CA SER A 356 -31.59 -28.42 19.30
C SER A 356 -31.67 -27.45 18.11
N GLY A 357 -31.33 -27.87 16.87
CA GLY A 357 -31.42 -27.05 15.66
C GLY A 357 -30.07 -26.51 15.14
N GLY A 358 -28.96 -27.03 15.67
CA GLY A 358 -27.61 -26.73 15.19
C GLY A 358 -27.10 -25.32 15.50
N LEU A 359 -25.99 -24.94 14.86
CA LEU A 359 -25.35 -23.63 15.05
C LEU A 359 -26.24 -22.52 14.50
N ALA A 360 -26.47 -21.49 15.32
CA ALA A 360 -27.15 -20.28 14.90
C ALA A 360 -26.12 -19.19 14.52
N ILE A 361 -26.28 -18.58 13.36
CA ILE A 361 -25.49 -17.44 12.90
C ILE A 361 -26.32 -16.17 13.05
N ILE A 362 -25.80 -15.18 13.73
CA ILE A 362 -26.35 -13.83 13.81
C ILE A 362 -25.36 -12.85 13.18
N GLY A 363 -25.74 -12.25 12.05
CA GLY A 363 -25.00 -11.13 11.46
C GLY A 363 -25.51 -9.81 12.02
N THR A 364 -24.66 -9.00 12.61
CA THR A 364 -25.06 -7.72 13.21
C THR A 364 -25.17 -6.59 12.21
N GLU A 365 -24.63 -6.81 11.01
CA GLU A 365 -24.72 -5.91 9.85
C GLU A 365 -24.57 -6.75 8.57
N ARG A 366 -24.99 -6.20 7.44
CA ARG A 366 -24.58 -6.71 6.12
C ARG A 366 -23.23 -6.13 5.76
N HIS A 367 -22.35 -6.98 5.24
CA HIS A 367 -21.05 -6.56 4.74
C HIS A 367 -21.17 -5.87 3.36
N ASP A 368 -20.14 -5.17 2.94
CA ASP A 368 -20.07 -4.54 1.63
C ASP A 368 -20.07 -5.53 0.47
N SER A 369 -19.69 -6.79 0.73
CA SER A 369 -19.70 -7.88 -0.25
C SER A 369 -20.58 -9.03 0.19
N ARG A 370 -21.47 -9.48 -0.72
CA ARG A 370 -22.33 -10.68 -0.54
C ARG A 370 -21.50 -11.93 -0.27
N ARG A 371 -20.29 -11.99 -0.81
CA ARG A 371 -19.34 -13.08 -0.59
C ARG A 371 -19.00 -13.25 0.89
N VAL A 372 -18.80 -12.16 1.62
CA VAL A 372 -18.46 -12.19 3.05
C VAL A 372 -19.67 -12.67 3.88
N ASP A 373 -20.87 -12.20 3.55
CA ASP A 373 -22.10 -12.70 4.18
C ASP A 373 -22.31 -14.20 3.95
N ARG A 374 -22.07 -14.68 2.72
CA ARG A 374 -22.12 -16.11 2.40
C ARG A 374 -21.08 -16.92 3.18
N GLN A 375 -19.88 -16.38 3.41
CA GLN A 375 -18.83 -17.02 4.20
C GLN A 375 -19.24 -17.12 5.69
N LEU A 376 -19.90 -16.10 6.23
CA LEU A 376 -20.44 -16.12 7.59
C LEU A 376 -21.55 -17.17 7.70
N ARG A 377 -22.57 -17.14 6.82
CA ARG A 377 -23.64 -18.14 6.76
C ARG A 377 -23.10 -19.56 6.62
N GLY A 378 -22.07 -19.75 5.79
CA GLY A 378 -21.43 -21.04 5.53
C GLY A 378 -20.70 -21.67 6.72
N ARG A 379 -20.61 -20.98 7.85
CA ARG A 379 -20.14 -21.56 9.11
C ARG A 379 -21.14 -22.52 9.72
N SER A 380 -22.42 -22.39 9.41
CA SER A 380 -23.54 -23.24 9.86
C SER A 380 -24.09 -24.10 8.72
N GLY A 381 -24.70 -25.21 9.04
CA GLY A 381 -25.36 -26.11 8.09
C GLY A 381 -24.38 -26.92 7.22
N ARG A 382 -23.18 -27.20 7.72
CA ARG A 382 -22.15 -27.98 7.02
C ARG A 382 -22.56 -29.46 6.96
N GLN A 383 -22.22 -30.11 5.84
CA GLN A 383 -22.47 -31.56 5.63
C GLN A 383 -23.96 -31.98 5.89
N GLY A 384 -24.90 -31.11 5.62
CA GLY A 384 -26.33 -31.36 5.85
C GLY A 384 -26.80 -31.26 7.30
N ASP A 385 -25.94 -30.71 8.18
CA ASP A 385 -26.34 -30.41 9.57
C ASP A 385 -27.40 -29.32 9.62
N PRO A 386 -28.34 -29.37 10.61
CA PRO A 386 -29.28 -28.28 10.83
C PRO A 386 -28.54 -27.00 11.26
N GLY A 387 -29.19 -25.87 11.06
CA GLY A 387 -28.68 -24.59 11.45
C GLY A 387 -29.57 -23.45 11.04
N SER A 388 -29.25 -22.23 11.42
CA SER A 388 -29.99 -21.04 11.00
C SER A 388 -29.06 -19.84 10.81
N SER A 389 -29.47 -18.89 9.97
CA SER A 389 -28.83 -17.58 9.89
C SER A 389 -29.86 -16.47 9.88
N SER A 390 -29.57 -15.38 10.59
CA SER A 390 -30.34 -14.14 10.60
C SER A 390 -29.39 -12.93 10.52
N PHE A 391 -29.79 -11.90 9.78
CA PHE A 391 -29.06 -10.65 9.73
C PHE A 391 -29.92 -9.52 10.30
N TYR A 392 -29.27 -8.71 11.13
CA TYR A 392 -29.84 -7.54 11.77
C TYR A 392 -29.25 -6.30 11.13
N VAL A 393 -30.09 -5.48 10.55
CA VAL A 393 -29.66 -4.29 9.79
C VAL A 393 -30.30 -3.05 10.39
N SER A 394 -29.58 -1.94 10.45
CA SER A 394 -30.11 -0.63 10.83
C SER A 394 -29.99 0.35 9.67
N LEU A 395 -30.89 1.34 9.63
CA LEU A 395 -30.78 2.45 8.68
C LEU A 395 -29.52 3.33 8.93
N GLU A 396 -28.97 3.23 10.13
CA GLU A 396 -27.74 3.93 10.53
C GLU A 396 -26.46 3.15 10.13
N ASP A 397 -26.57 1.92 9.62
CA ASP A 397 -25.42 1.14 9.19
C ASP A 397 -24.83 1.73 7.91
N ASP A 398 -23.49 1.63 7.76
CA ASP A 398 -22.75 2.31 6.68
C ASP A 398 -23.25 1.90 5.29
N LEU A 399 -23.52 0.62 5.05
CA LEU A 399 -24.08 0.14 3.78
C LEU A 399 -25.43 0.82 3.47
N MET A 400 -26.31 0.92 4.48
CA MET A 400 -27.63 1.54 4.30
C MET A 400 -27.53 3.07 4.17
N ARG A 401 -26.59 3.67 4.87
CA ARG A 401 -26.35 5.11 4.84
C ARG A 401 -25.76 5.58 3.52
N LEU A 402 -24.72 4.89 3.02
CA LEU A 402 -23.96 5.31 1.84
C LEU A 402 -24.60 4.84 0.52
N PHE A 403 -25.17 3.64 0.51
CA PHE A 403 -25.64 2.98 -0.70
C PHE A 403 -27.12 2.63 -0.69
N GLY A 404 -27.83 2.92 0.41
CA GLY A 404 -29.28 2.74 0.50
C GLY A 404 -30.00 3.59 -0.55
N SER A 405 -30.82 2.95 -1.39
CA SER A 405 -31.53 3.63 -2.45
C SER A 405 -32.67 4.50 -1.93
N ASP A 406 -33.02 5.58 -2.67
CA ASP A 406 -34.22 6.40 -2.42
C ASP A 406 -35.49 5.58 -2.31
N ARG A 407 -35.54 4.43 -2.97
CA ARG A 407 -36.67 3.52 -2.91
C ARG A 407 -36.84 2.89 -1.53
N ILE A 408 -35.71 2.52 -0.89
CA ILE A 408 -35.72 1.98 0.47
C ILE A 408 -36.17 3.08 1.44
N ALA A 409 -35.57 4.28 1.34
CA ALA A 409 -35.96 5.41 2.17
C ALA A 409 -37.46 5.74 2.03
N LYS A 410 -37.97 5.88 0.80
CA LYS A 410 -39.38 6.15 0.52
C LYS A 410 -40.33 5.01 0.96
N MET A 411 -39.89 3.77 0.88
CA MET A 411 -40.69 2.62 1.33
C MET A 411 -40.76 2.59 2.86
N MET A 412 -39.65 2.90 3.53
CA MET A 412 -39.59 3.00 4.99
C MET A 412 -40.49 4.16 5.49
N ASP A 413 -40.42 5.32 4.81
CA ASP A 413 -41.31 6.47 5.10
C ASP A 413 -42.79 6.11 4.92
N ARG A 414 -43.16 5.35 3.87
CA ARG A 414 -44.53 4.90 3.64
C ARG A 414 -45.05 3.88 4.65
N LEU A 415 -44.14 3.05 5.19
CA LEU A 415 -44.48 2.05 6.19
C LEU A 415 -44.59 2.65 7.59
N GLY A 416 -44.17 3.91 7.78
CA GLY A 416 -44.36 4.66 9.03
C GLY A 416 -43.72 4.01 10.23
N LEU A 417 -42.48 3.48 10.09
CA LEU A 417 -41.74 2.79 11.15
C LEU A 417 -41.66 3.62 12.42
N LYS A 418 -42.28 3.13 13.47
CA LYS A 418 -42.13 3.68 14.81
C LYS A 418 -40.92 3.05 15.50
N GLU A 419 -40.38 3.75 16.49
CA GLU A 419 -39.32 3.23 17.34
C GLU A 419 -39.79 1.91 18.00
N GLY A 420 -39.03 0.82 17.87
CA GLY A 420 -39.38 -0.52 18.37
C GLY A 420 -40.02 -1.45 17.34
N GLU A 421 -40.40 -1.01 16.15
CA GLU A 421 -40.97 -1.89 15.11
C GLU A 421 -39.87 -2.52 14.24
N VAL A 422 -40.05 -3.78 13.89
CA VAL A 422 -39.15 -4.57 13.02
C VAL A 422 -39.81 -4.79 11.68
N ILE A 423 -39.12 -4.53 10.61
CA ILE A 423 -39.54 -4.95 9.27
C ILE A 423 -38.73 -6.17 8.84
N GLN A 424 -39.45 -7.23 8.52
CA GLN A 424 -38.87 -8.44 7.93
C GLN A 424 -39.65 -8.77 6.65
N HIS A 425 -39.02 -8.54 5.50
CA HIS A 425 -39.66 -8.75 4.19
C HIS A 425 -38.64 -9.01 3.10
N SER A 426 -38.88 -10.05 2.31
CA SER A 426 -37.97 -10.49 1.23
C SER A 426 -37.63 -9.40 0.19
N MET A 427 -38.58 -8.48 -0.09
CA MET A 427 -38.35 -7.36 -1.01
C MET A 427 -37.26 -6.40 -0.50
N ILE A 428 -37.18 -6.22 0.83
CA ILE A 428 -36.17 -5.34 1.41
C ILE A 428 -34.82 -6.04 1.43
N THR A 429 -34.78 -7.32 1.81
CA THR A 429 -33.56 -8.16 1.67
C THR A 429 -33.00 -8.09 0.25
N SER A 430 -33.85 -8.25 -0.78
CA SER A 430 -33.44 -8.11 -2.18
C SER A 430 -32.96 -6.70 -2.54
N SER A 431 -33.44 -5.66 -1.86
CA SER A 431 -32.98 -4.28 -2.09
C SER A 431 -31.61 -4.02 -1.46
N ILE A 432 -31.34 -4.63 -0.31
CA ILE A 432 -30.02 -4.60 0.34
C ILE A 432 -29.01 -5.35 -0.52
N GLU A 433 -29.34 -6.53 -1.04
CA GLU A 433 -28.47 -7.27 -1.97
C GLU A 433 -28.13 -6.48 -3.24
N ARG A 434 -29.07 -5.71 -3.77
CA ARG A 434 -28.80 -4.79 -4.90
C ARG A 434 -27.87 -3.66 -4.49
N ALA A 435 -27.98 -3.13 -3.27
CA ALA A 435 -27.04 -2.14 -2.76
C ALA A 435 -25.63 -2.73 -2.64
N GLN A 436 -25.50 -3.93 -2.06
CA GLN A 436 -24.21 -4.65 -2.00
C GLN A 436 -23.62 -4.86 -3.38
N LYS A 437 -24.40 -5.32 -4.36
CA LYS A 437 -23.94 -5.51 -5.73
C LYS A 437 -23.37 -4.21 -6.33
N LYS A 438 -24.03 -3.07 -6.08
CA LYS A 438 -23.54 -1.77 -6.53
C LYS A 438 -22.21 -1.38 -5.87
N VAL A 439 -22.02 -1.72 -4.59
CA VAL A 439 -20.73 -1.52 -3.88
C VAL A 439 -19.66 -2.42 -4.47
N GLU A 440 -19.98 -3.70 -4.70
CA GLU A 440 -19.06 -4.67 -5.33
C GLU A 440 -18.60 -4.18 -6.70
N GLU A 441 -19.52 -3.70 -7.55
CA GLU A 441 -19.24 -3.14 -8.87
C GLU A 441 -18.34 -1.89 -8.78
N ASN A 442 -18.63 -0.98 -7.86
CA ASN A 442 -17.81 0.21 -7.63
C ASN A 442 -16.38 -0.17 -7.17
N ASN A 443 -16.27 -1.04 -6.18
CA ASN A 443 -15.00 -1.51 -5.66
C ASN A 443 -14.19 -2.27 -6.70
N PHE A 444 -14.86 -3.08 -7.55
CA PHE A 444 -14.22 -3.72 -8.69
C PHE A 444 -13.70 -2.70 -9.69
N GLY A 445 -14.47 -1.66 -10.02
CA GLY A 445 -14.03 -0.57 -10.87
C GLY A 445 -12.76 0.12 -10.37
N ILE A 446 -12.70 0.40 -9.05
CA ILE A 446 -11.51 0.97 -8.41
C ILE A 446 -10.32 0.01 -8.53
N ARG A 447 -10.50 -1.28 -8.18
CA ARG A 447 -9.42 -2.30 -8.28
C ARG A 447 -8.92 -2.46 -9.71
N LYS A 448 -9.83 -2.48 -10.70
CA LYS A 448 -9.49 -2.58 -12.12
C LYS A 448 -8.65 -1.38 -12.57
N ARG A 449 -9.05 -0.17 -12.19
CA ARG A 449 -8.29 1.05 -12.49
C ARG A 449 -6.89 1.01 -11.86
N LEU A 450 -6.77 0.60 -10.60
CA LEU A 450 -5.47 0.44 -9.94
C LEU A 450 -4.58 -0.58 -10.66
N LEU A 451 -5.17 -1.67 -11.15
CA LEU A 451 -4.47 -2.68 -11.92
C LEU A 451 -3.98 -2.14 -13.27
N GLU A 452 -4.76 -1.29 -13.95
CA GLU A 452 -4.35 -0.65 -15.21
C GLU A 452 -3.09 0.22 -15.03
N PHE A 453 -2.94 0.90 -13.89
CA PHE A 453 -1.70 1.59 -13.53
C PHE A 453 -0.55 0.61 -13.22
N ASP A 454 -0.82 -0.48 -12.50
CA ASP A 454 0.21 -1.47 -12.17
C ASP A 454 0.65 -2.29 -13.39
N ASP A 455 -0.20 -2.48 -14.39
CA ASP A 455 0.15 -3.16 -15.64
C ASP A 455 1.28 -2.42 -16.38
N VAL A 456 1.33 -1.09 -16.32
CA VAL A 456 2.44 -0.29 -16.86
C VAL A 456 3.74 -0.60 -16.10
N MET A 457 3.66 -0.60 -14.77
CA MET A 457 4.79 -0.98 -13.91
C MET A 457 5.22 -2.43 -14.13
N ASN A 458 4.25 -3.32 -14.37
CA ASN A 458 4.55 -4.74 -14.59
C ASN A 458 5.34 -4.97 -15.89
N ALA A 459 4.98 -4.27 -16.96
CA ALA A 459 5.73 -4.33 -18.22
C ALA A 459 7.19 -3.87 -18.04
N GLN A 460 7.41 -2.79 -17.30
CA GLN A 460 8.76 -2.30 -16.97
C GLN A 460 9.52 -3.29 -16.07
N ARG A 461 8.84 -3.87 -15.07
CA ARG A 461 9.39 -4.89 -14.15
C ARG A 461 9.88 -6.11 -14.92
N GLU A 462 9.13 -6.62 -15.87
CA GLU A 462 9.51 -7.77 -16.69
C GLU A 462 10.81 -7.53 -17.45
N VAL A 463 10.99 -6.35 -18.05
CA VAL A 463 12.22 -5.98 -18.75
C VAL A 463 13.41 -5.96 -17.79
N ILE A 464 13.27 -5.30 -16.63
CA ILE A 464 14.35 -5.18 -15.64
C ILE A 464 14.71 -6.54 -15.04
N TYR A 465 13.71 -7.33 -14.64
CA TYR A 465 13.95 -8.62 -14.02
C TYR A 465 14.55 -9.64 -15.00
N LYS A 466 14.23 -9.54 -16.30
CA LYS A 466 14.88 -10.33 -17.33
C LYS A 466 16.38 -9.99 -17.45
N ARG A 467 16.74 -8.69 -17.51
CA ARG A 467 18.15 -8.25 -17.53
C ARG A 467 18.86 -8.66 -16.23
N ARG A 468 18.23 -8.47 -15.09
CA ARG A 468 18.73 -8.88 -13.78
C ARG A 468 19.00 -10.39 -13.72
N ARG A 469 18.10 -11.20 -14.28
CA ARG A 469 18.27 -12.65 -14.37
C ARG A 469 19.46 -13.05 -15.25
N HIS A 470 19.65 -12.40 -16.39
CA HIS A 470 20.83 -12.61 -17.24
C HIS A 470 22.13 -12.31 -16.47
N ALA A 471 22.18 -11.19 -15.74
CA ALA A 471 23.33 -10.86 -14.91
C ALA A 471 23.53 -11.88 -13.76
N LEU A 472 22.46 -12.31 -13.07
CA LEU A 472 22.54 -13.23 -11.93
C LEU A 472 23.07 -14.61 -12.33
N PHE A 473 22.56 -15.20 -13.43
CA PHE A 473 22.95 -16.51 -13.90
C PHE A 473 24.17 -16.47 -14.85
N GLY A 474 24.53 -15.31 -15.36
CA GLY A 474 25.61 -15.11 -16.32
C GLY A 474 25.28 -15.55 -17.75
N GLU A 475 24.02 -15.94 -17.99
CA GLU A 475 23.51 -16.25 -19.31
C GLU A 475 23.29 -14.97 -20.10
N ARG A 476 23.85 -14.88 -21.33
CA ARG A 476 23.71 -13.72 -22.22
C ARG A 476 24.22 -12.39 -21.67
N LEU A 477 24.90 -12.33 -20.51
CA LEU A 477 25.35 -11.10 -19.92
C LEU A 477 26.29 -10.30 -20.83
N LYS A 478 27.22 -11.02 -21.52
CA LYS A 478 28.13 -10.37 -22.49
C LYS A 478 27.38 -9.73 -23.65
N LEU A 479 26.34 -10.39 -24.16
CA LEU A 479 25.48 -9.82 -25.20
C LEU A 479 24.67 -8.61 -24.69
N ASP A 480 24.21 -8.66 -23.45
CA ASP A 480 23.52 -7.52 -22.86
C ASP A 480 24.46 -6.31 -22.67
N ILE A 481 25.72 -6.53 -22.25
CA ILE A 481 26.73 -5.48 -22.15
C ILE A 481 27.07 -4.93 -23.53
N ASP A 482 27.25 -5.78 -24.52
CA ASP A 482 27.51 -5.41 -25.90
C ASP A 482 26.39 -4.51 -26.46
N ASN A 483 25.13 -4.90 -26.29
CA ASN A 483 23.97 -4.07 -26.64
C ASN A 483 23.95 -2.75 -25.87
N MET A 484 24.32 -2.72 -24.58
CA MET A 484 24.39 -1.47 -23.80
C MET A 484 25.44 -0.52 -24.38
N LEU A 485 26.61 -1.03 -24.77
CA LEU A 485 27.66 -0.23 -25.40
C LEU A 485 27.23 0.33 -26.77
N PHE A 486 26.53 -0.49 -27.58
CA PHE A 486 25.97 -0.06 -28.86
C PHE A 486 24.89 1.03 -28.68
N ASP A 487 23.92 0.81 -27.80
CA ASP A 487 22.83 1.77 -27.53
C ASP A 487 23.36 3.13 -27.08
N LEU A 488 24.42 3.12 -26.25
CA LEU A 488 25.06 4.35 -25.78
C LEU A 488 25.85 5.04 -26.87
N ALA A 489 26.61 4.29 -27.70
CA ALA A 489 27.33 4.84 -28.84
C ALA A 489 26.34 5.48 -29.82
N GLN A 490 25.22 4.81 -30.10
CA GLN A 490 24.16 5.36 -30.93
C GLN A 490 23.55 6.64 -30.33
N ALA A 491 23.23 6.65 -29.04
CA ALA A 491 22.66 7.83 -28.38
C ALA A 491 23.60 9.04 -28.42
N SER A 492 24.88 8.81 -28.12
CA SER A 492 25.92 9.87 -28.15
C SER A 492 26.13 10.46 -29.54
N VAL A 493 26.10 9.62 -30.59
CA VAL A 493 26.23 10.08 -31.96
C VAL A 493 24.98 10.80 -32.45
N SER A 494 23.78 10.18 -32.28
CA SER A 494 22.54 10.71 -32.85
C SER A 494 22.20 12.11 -32.37
N TYR A 495 22.39 12.39 -31.08
CA TYR A 495 22.16 13.73 -30.51
C TYR A 495 23.10 14.76 -31.10
N ALA A 496 24.42 14.48 -31.10
CA ALA A 496 25.44 15.41 -31.57
C ALA A 496 25.42 15.58 -33.10
N HIS A 497 25.16 14.51 -33.85
CA HIS A 497 25.13 14.51 -35.31
C HIS A 497 23.93 15.32 -35.84
N SER A 498 22.76 15.19 -35.23
CA SER A 498 21.54 15.96 -35.57
C SER A 498 21.77 17.47 -35.38
N ALA A 499 22.51 17.84 -34.33
CA ALA A 499 22.91 19.23 -34.03
C ALA A 499 24.17 19.70 -34.77
N LYS A 500 24.86 18.83 -35.54
CA LYS A 500 26.16 19.05 -36.17
C LYS A 500 27.22 19.58 -35.19
N ASN A 501 27.18 19.13 -33.94
CA ASN A 501 28.02 19.61 -32.85
C ASN A 501 29.06 18.54 -32.48
N TYR A 502 30.22 18.64 -33.13
CA TYR A 502 31.35 17.72 -32.90
C TYR A 502 31.95 17.82 -31.49
N ASP A 503 31.93 18.99 -30.86
CA ASP A 503 32.43 19.15 -29.50
C ASP A 503 31.52 18.46 -28.46
N ALA A 504 30.21 18.51 -28.65
CA ALA A 504 29.30 17.76 -27.83
C ALA A 504 29.54 16.24 -27.95
N TYR A 505 29.76 15.75 -29.17
CA TYR A 505 30.11 14.34 -29.40
C TYR A 505 31.38 13.93 -28.64
N LYS A 506 32.48 14.72 -28.71
CA LYS A 506 33.71 14.44 -27.96
C LYS A 506 33.48 14.41 -26.45
N ILE A 507 32.74 15.38 -25.94
CA ILE A 507 32.43 15.46 -24.49
C ILE A 507 31.63 14.24 -24.02
N GLU A 508 30.67 13.80 -24.82
CA GLU A 508 29.89 12.61 -24.47
C GLU A 508 30.71 11.33 -24.48
N LEU A 509 31.62 11.17 -25.46
CA LEU A 509 32.53 10.02 -25.52
C LEU A 509 33.46 9.97 -24.30
N LEU A 510 34.04 11.10 -23.93
CA LEU A 510 34.87 11.21 -22.72
C LEU A 510 34.06 10.92 -21.45
N ARG A 511 32.84 11.42 -21.38
CA ARG A 511 31.99 11.27 -20.23
C ARG A 511 31.51 9.82 -20.01
N TYR A 512 31.08 9.16 -21.08
CA TYR A 512 30.50 7.82 -20.97
C TYR A 512 31.55 6.71 -21.08
N PHE A 513 32.54 6.87 -21.96
CA PHE A 513 33.45 5.80 -22.29
C PHE A 513 34.91 6.10 -21.93
N GLY A 514 35.27 7.35 -21.68
CA GLY A 514 36.64 7.75 -21.40
C GLY A 514 37.57 7.62 -22.61
N ILE A 515 37.04 7.66 -23.84
CA ILE A 515 37.80 7.55 -25.11
C ILE A 515 37.76 8.84 -25.87
N GLU A 516 38.79 9.03 -26.74
CA GLU A 516 38.81 10.09 -27.73
C GLU A 516 37.91 9.74 -28.92
N ALA A 517 37.49 10.76 -29.66
CA ALA A 517 36.64 10.57 -30.84
C ALA A 517 37.38 9.78 -31.94
N PRO A 518 36.86 8.65 -32.42
CA PRO A 518 37.52 7.81 -33.43
C PRO A 518 37.45 8.42 -34.84
N VAL A 519 36.56 9.39 -35.07
CA VAL A 519 36.37 10.07 -36.36
C VAL A 519 36.75 11.54 -36.24
N SER A 520 37.32 12.11 -37.32
CA SER A 520 37.63 13.53 -37.38
C SER A 520 36.35 14.37 -37.53
N GLN A 521 36.47 15.69 -37.30
CA GLN A 521 35.34 16.61 -37.45
C GLN A 521 34.77 16.60 -38.87
N ASP A 522 35.64 16.54 -39.89
CA ASP A 522 35.22 16.50 -41.28
C ASP A 522 34.43 15.20 -41.60
N GLN A 523 34.92 14.08 -41.12
CA GLN A 523 34.21 12.78 -41.22
C GLN A 523 32.89 12.79 -40.50
N PHE A 524 32.85 13.31 -39.27
CA PHE A 524 31.64 13.41 -38.48
C PHE A 524 30.51 14.20 -39.17
N ILE A 525 30.89 15.27 -39.92
CA ILE A 525 29.92 16.11 -40.62
C ILE A 525 29.48 15.51 -41.98
N SER A 526 30.46 14.84 -42.68
CA SER A 526 30.26 14.37 -44.05
C SER A 526 29.71 12.94 -44.17
N GLU A 527 30.00 12.09 -43.19
CA GLU A 527 29.56 10.70 -43.21
C GLU A 527 28.10 10.52 -42.77
N ASN A 528 27.50 9.39 -43.19
CA ASN A 528 26.18 8.99 -42.72
C ASN A 528 26.26 8.68 -41.21
N GLU A 529 25.26 9.10 -40.49
CA GLU A 529 25.07 8.85 -39.03
C GLU A 529 25.40 7.40 -38.64
N MET A 530 24.87 6.42 -39.38
CA MET A 530 25.12 4.99 -39.10
C MET A 530 26.59 4.59 -39.20
N ASN A 531 27.37 5.18 -40.12
CA ASN A 531 28.81 4.90 -40.21
C ASN A 531 29.56 5.45 -39.00
N VAL A 532 29.21 6.66 -38.56
CA VAL A 532 29.79 7.28 -37.36
C VAL A 532 29.41 6.44 -36.11
N ILE A 533 28.18 5.98 -36.01
CA ILE A 533 27.75 5.08 -34.92
C ILE A 533 28.59 3.79 -34.91
N HIS A 534 28.81 3.19 -36.09
CA HIS A 534 29.54 1.94 -36.18
C HIS A 534 31.02 2.12 -35.83
N SER A 535 31.68 3.15 -36.35
CA SER A 535 33.05 3.50 -35.99
C SER A 535 33.22 3.82 -34.51
N THR A 536 32.23 4.51 -33.91
CA THR A 536 32.23 4.81 -32.49
C THR A 536 32.09 3.52 -31.67
N TYR A 537 31.15 2.65 -32.04
CA TYR A 537 30.93 1.39 -31.35
C TYR A 537 32.14 0.47 -31.41
N GLU A 538 32.81 0.33 -32.57
CA GLU A 538 34.04 -0.45 -32.72
C GLU A 538 35.20 0.07 -31.83
N ALA A 539 35.33 1.39 -31.73
CA ALA A 539 36.31 2.01 -30.83
C ALA A 539 35.98 1.73 -29.35
N VAL A 540 34.72 1.84 -28.96
CA VAL A 540 34.26 1.55 -27.60
C VAL A 540 34.48 0.07 -27.27
N LEU A 541 34.14 -0.84 -28.17
CA LEU A 541 34.31 -2.28 -27.97
C LEU A 541 35.83 -2.65 -27.85
N THR A 542 36.67 -2.03 -28.65
CA THR A 542 38.12 -2.20 -28.57
C THR A 542 38.67 -1.71 -27.23
N ALA A 543 38.26 -0.52 -26.79
CA ALA A 543 38.64 0.01 -25.49
C ALA A 543 38.18 -0.88 -24.33
N TYR A 544 36.94 -1.38 -24.40
CA TYR A 544 36.39 -2.29 -23.41
C TYR A 544 37.17 -3.60 -23.33
N THR A 545 37.42 -4.24 -24.46
CA THR A 545 38.19 -5.51 -24.52
C THR A 545 39.61 -5.32 -23.99
N SER A 546 40.29 -4.28 -24.42
CA SER A 546 41.64 -3.97 -23.94
C SER A 546 41.69 -3.71 -22.44
N ARG A 547 40.69 -2.99 -21.90
CA ARG A 547 40.60 -2.72 -20.46
C ARG A 547 40.39 -3.98 -19.62
N ILE A 548 39.49 -4.88 -20.07
CA ILE A 548 39.24 -6.14 -19.41
C ILE A 548 40.44 -7.07 -19.39
N ASP A 549 41.14 -7.17 -20.52
CA ASP A 549 42.37 -7.98 -20.63
C ASP A 549 43.46 -7.43 -19.70
N SER A 550 43.66 -6.10 -19.69
CA SER A 550 44.61 -5.43 -18.76
C SER A 550 44.30 -5.71 -17.30
N LEU A 551 43.00 -5.61 -16.90
CA LEU A 551 42.59 -5.91 -15.53
C LEU A 551 42.84 -7.38 -15.14
N ALA A 552 42.63 -8.30 -16.07
CA ALA A 552 42.89 -9.71 -15.83
C ALA A 552 44.40 -9.98 -15.65
N GLU A 553 45.25 -9.36 -16.49
CA GLU A 553 46.71 -9.45 -16.41
C GLU A 553 47.25 -8.82 -15.12
N GLU A 554 46.74 -7.65 -14.72
CA GLU A 554 47.15 -6.96 -13.49
C GLU A 554 46.77 -7.77 -12.23
N ALA A 555 45.61 -8.44 -12.22
CA ALA A 555 45.12 -9.20 -11.07
C ALA A 555 45.75 -10.61 -10.97
N PHE A 556 46.12 -11.23 -12.08
CA PHE A 556 46.54 -12.61 -12.11
C PHE A 556 47.73 -12.95 -11.21
N PRO A 557 48.81 -12.18 -11.15
CA PRO A 557 49.93 -12.43 -10.25
C PRO A 557 49.51 -12.48 -8.75
N VAL A 558 48.58 -11.66 -8.39
CA VAL A 558 48.02 -11.62 -6.99
C VAL A 558 47.19 -12.88 -6.74
N ILE A 559 46.35 -13.26 -7.69
CA ILE A 559 45.51 -14.48 -7.61
C ILE A 559 46.41 -15.73 -7.51
N GLU A 560 47.45 -15.81 -8.34
CA GLU A 560 48.40 -16.92 -8.34
C GLU A 560 49.15 -17.01 -7.00
N ASN A 561 49.63 -15.89 -6.46
CA ASN A 561 50.27 -15.87 -5.16
C ASN A 561 49.35 -16.34 -4.05
N VAL A 562 48.09 -15.85 -3.99
CA VAL A 562 47.11 -16.28 -3.03
C VAL A 562 46.79 -17.76 -3.18
N TYR A 563 46.68 -18.27 -4.41
CA TYR A 563 46.43 -19.68 -4.68
C TYR A 563 47.58 -20.57 -4.17
N ARG A 564 48.83 -20.20 -4.41
CA ARG A 564 50.04 -20.94 -3.96
C ARG A 564 50.22 -20.88 -2.43
N THR A 565 49.86 -19.78 -1.78
CA THR A 565 50.03 -19.57 -0.34
C THR A 565 48.80 -19.95 0.47
N ASN A 566 47.76 -20.51 -0.14
CA ASN A 566 46.47 -20.85 0.49
C ASN A 566 46.60 -22.10 1.41
N THR A 567 47.32 -21.95 2.51
CA THR A 567 47.43 -23.01 3.53
C THR A 567 46.16 -23.17 4.39
N GLN A 568 45.27 -22.19 4.37
CA GLN A 568 44.02 -22.15 5.17
C GLN A 568 42.79 -22.69 4.39
N GLY A 569 42.95 -23.10 3.12
CA GLY A 569 41.87 -23.71 2.31
C GLY A 569 40.74 -22.73 1.93
N TYR A 570 41.05 -21.44 1.71
CA TYR A 570 40.07 -20.48 1.22
C TYR A 570 39.50 -20.89 -0.12
N GLN A 571 38.20 -20.97 -0.22
CA GLN A 571 37.49 -21.27 -1.48
C GLN A 571 37.22 -20.03 -2.31
N ASN A 572 36.89 -18.89 -1.66
CA ASN A 572 36.55 -17.65 -2.31
C ASN A 572 37.40 -16.49 -1.81
N ILE A 573 37.76 -15.60 -2.72
CA ILE A 573 38.48 -14.33 -2.46
C ILE A 573 37.60 -13.16 -2.84
N ALA A 574 37.75 -12.03 -2.15
CA ALA A 574 37.07 -10.79 -2.47
C ALA A 574 38.08 -9.81 -3.10
N ILE A 575 37.79 -9.37 -4.30
CA ILE A 575 38.63 -8.43 -5.06
C ILE A 575 37.89 -7.10 -5.13
N PRO A 576 38.48 -6.00 -4.63
CA PRO A 576 37.88 -4.67 -4.72
C PRO A 576 38.20 -4.01 -6.07
N PHE A 577 37.20 -3.35 -6.62
CA PHE A 577 37.32 -2.48 -7.83
C PHE A 577 36.78 -1.10 -7.51
N ASN A 578 37.38 -0.06 -8.08
CA ASN A 578 36.97 1.33 -7.88
C ASN A 578 37.19 2.13 -9.16
N ASN A 579 36.27 3.02 -9.51
CA ASN A 579 36.40 3.95 -10.61
C ASN A 579 36.58 5.43 -10.15
N GLY A 580 36.94 5.66 -8.89
CA GLY A 580 37.03 6.98 -8.29
C GLY A 580 35.69 7.53 -7.75
N LEU A 581 34.57 7.08 -8.28
CA LEU A 581 33.22 7.49 -7.87
C LEU A 581 32.49 6.39 -7.08
N LYS A 582 32.61 5.15 -7.52
CA LYS A 582 31.96 3.98 -6.93
C LYS A 582 32.97 2.87 -6.72
N GLY A 583 32.83 2.14 -5.62
CA GLY A 583 33.61 0.94 -5.31
C GLY A 583 32.72 -0.29 -5.17
N ILE A 584 33.20 -1.44 -5.65
CA ILE A 584 32.52 -2.72 -5.50
C ILE A 584 33.52 -3.79 -5.06
N GLN A 585 33.11 -4.70 -4.20
CA GLN A 585 33.84 -5.91 -3.88
C GLN A 585 33.17 -7.11 -4.55
N VAL A 586 33.97 -7.86 -5.29
CA VAL A 586 33.49 -9.02 -6.06
C VAL A 586 34.06 -10.28 -5.45
N ALA A 587 33.19 -11.22 -5.07
CA ALA A 587 33.58 -12.53 -4.57
C ALA A 587 33.80 -13.50 -5.74
N VAL A 588 34.97 -14.11 -5.80
CA VAL A 588 35.38 -15.01 -6.89
C VAL A 588 35.88 -16.32 -6.30
N ASN A 589 35.57 -17.45 -6.94
CA ASN A 589 36.15 -18.73 -6.56
C ASN A 589 37.62 -18.77 -6.96
N LEU A 590 38.50 -19.04 -5.98
CA LEU A 590 39.96 -18.94 -6.16
C LEU A 590 40.50 -19.93 -7.20
N GLU A 591 40.02 -21.18 -7.18
CA GLU A 591 40.45 -22.23 -8.11
C GLU A 591 40.05 -21.90 -9.55
N LYS A 592 38.82 -21.41 -9.75
CA LYS A 592 38.34 -20.98 -11.06
C LYS A 592 39.06 -19.71 -11.55
N ALA A 593 39.31 -18.76 -10.67
CA ALA A 593 40.04 -17.53 -11.02
C ALA A 593 41.47 -17.87 -11.45
N HIS A 594 42.16 -18.79 -10.76
CA HIS A 594 43.51 -19.25 -11.14
C HIS A 594 43.50 -20.02 -12.47
N SER A 595 42.61 -21.04 -12.62
CA SER A 595 42.54 -21.88 -13.82
C SER A 595 42.14 -21.10 -15.08
N SER A 596 41.38 -20.02 -14.97
CA SER A 596 40.95 -19.19 -16.10
C SER A 596 41.91 -18.02 -16.42
N GLY A 597 43.06 -17.91 -15.75
CA GLY A 597 43.99 -16.80 -15.94
C GLY A 597 43.37 -15.43 -15.60
N GLY A 598 42.50 -15.38 -14.56
CA GLY A 598 41.82 -14.15 -14.13
C GLY A 598 40.49 -13.85 -14.82
N LYS A 599 40.11 -14.57 -15.88
CA LYS A 599 38.85 -14.29 -16.65
C LYS A 599 37.59 -14.49 -15.84
N GLU A 600 37.58 -15.43 -14.89
CA GLU A 600 36.43 -15.63 -13.97
C GLU A 600 36.20 -14.38 -13.09
N MET A 601 37.27 -13.69 -12.71
CA MET A 601 37.17 -12.42 -11.98
C MET A 601 36.43 -11.36 -12.78
N ILE A 602 36.76 -11.25 -14.09
CA ILE A 602 36.06 -10.30 -14.98
C ILE A 602 34.57 -10.64 -15.10
N SER A 603 34.25 -11.91 -15.31
CA SER A 603 32.84 -12.34 -15.36
C SER A 603 32.09 -12.02 -14.05
N ALA A 604 32.73 -12.19 -12.91
CA ALA A 604 32.17 -11.84 -11.63
C ALA A 604 32.05 -10.31 -11.45
N LEU A 605 33.00 -9.51 -11.99
CA LEU A 605 32.92 -8.05 -12.00
C LEU A 605 31.73 -7.59 -12.85
N GLU A 606 31.61 -8.07 -14.09
CA GLU A 606 30.49 -7.77 -14.99
C GLU A 606 29.14 -8.06 -14.31
N LYS A 607 28.99 -9.25 -13.69
CA LYS A 607 27.80 -9.62 -12.92
C LYS A 607 27.54 -8.70 -11.75
N GLY A 608 28.56 -8.48 -10.93
CA GLY A 608 28.44 -7.71 -9.70
C GLY A 608 28.01 -6.26 -9.94
N ILE A 609 28.68 -5.59 -10.88
CA ILE A 609 28.40 -4.18 -11.18
C ILE A 609 27.03 -4.02 -11.87
N THR A 610 26.70 -4.91 -12.81
CA THR A 610 25.41 -4.89 -13.50
C THR A 610 24.26 -5.05 -12.50
N LEU A 611 24.35 -6.02 -11.58
CA LEU A 611 23.34 -6.21 -10.54
C LEU A 611 23.24 -5.00 -9.60
N ALA A 612 24.38 -4.48 -9.14
CA ALA A 612 24.39 -3.36 -8.20
C ALA A 612 23.75 -2.09 -8.79
N ILE A 613 24.09 -1.77 -10.04
CA ILE A 613 23.56 -0.56 -10.71
C ILE A 613 22.08 -0.74 -11.09
N ILE A 614 21.69 -1.92 -11.62
CA ILE A 614 20.28 -2.19 -11.90
C ILE A 614 19.45 -2.07 -10.62
N ASP A 615 19.87 -2.68 -9.51
CA ASP A 615 19.13 -2.68 -8.26
C ASP A 615 19.02 -1.26 -7.67
N GLN A 616 20.06 -0.44 -7.79
CA GLN A 616 20.05 0.94 -7.34
C GLN A 616 19.08 1.80 -8.16
N ASN A 617 19.27 1.82 -9.49
CA ASN A 617 18.47 2.66 -10.38
C ASN A 617 17.00 2.23 -10.40
N TRP A 618 16.73 0.93 -10.26
CA TRP A 618 15.36 0.42 -10.14
C TRP A 618 14.65 0.91 -8.86
N LYS A 619 15.34 0.95 -7.73
CA LYS A 619 14.80 1.51 -6.48
C LYS A 619 14.46 3.00 -6.61
N GLU A 620 15.35 3.76 -7.25
CA GLU A 620 15.11 5.18 -7.51
C GLU A 620 13.92 5.38 -8.46
N HIS A 621 13.84 4.54 -9.50
CA HIS A 621 12.75 4.56 -10.46
C HIS A 621 11.39 4.21 -9.83
N LEU A 622 11.32 3.21 -8.94
CA LEU A 622 10.10 2.90 -8.20
C LEU A 622 9.58 4.12 -7.43
N ARG A 623 10.47 4.87 -6.79
CA ARG A 623 10.11 6.11 -6.11
C ARG A 623 9.60 7.17 -7.07
N ALA A 624 10.29 7.40 -8.19
CA ALA A 624 9.85 8.37 -9.20
C ALA A 624 8.49 8.00 -9.80
N MET A 625 8.20 6.70 -9.95
CA MET A 625 6.89 6.22 -10.42
C MET A 625 5.78 6.39 -9.37
N ASP A 626 6.07 6.23 -8.09
CA ASP A 626 5.12 6.52 -7.01
C ASP A 626 4.80 8.02 -6.96
N ASP A 627 5.81 8.89 -7.11
CA ASP A 627 5.64 10.35 -7.19
C ASP A 627 4.81 10.73 -8.44
N LEU A 628 5.11 10.14 -9.61
CA LEU A 628 4.34 10.36 -10.84
C LEU A 628 2.88 9.94 -10.65
N ARG A 629 2.64 8.78 -10.06
CA ARG A 629 1.27 8.28 -9.81
C ARG A 629 0.45 9.21 -8.95
N SER A 630 1.07 9.84 -7.96
CA SER A 630 0.41 10.82 -7.10
C SER A 630 0.09 12.12 -7.87
N ASN A 631 1.03 12.57 -8.71
CA ASN A 631 0.89 13.82 -9.46
C ASN A 631 -0.15 13.73 -10.58
N VAL A 632 -0.23 12.62 -11.31
CA VAL A 632 -1.18 12.48 -12.43
C VAL A 632 -2.64 12.45 -11.99
N GLN A 633 -2.94 12.25 -10.71
CA GLN A 633 -4.31 12.33 -10.21
C GLN A 633 -4.88 13.76 -10.36
N PHE A 634 -4.03 14.79 -10.27
CA PHE A 634 -4.43 16.17 -10.46
C PHE A 634 -4.80 16.50 -11.92
N ALA A 635 -4.33 15.71 -12.90
CA ALA A 635 -4.68 15.90 -14.30
C ALA A 635 -6.18 15.72 -14.60
N ALA A 636 -6.90 15.03 -13.70
CA ALA A 636 -8.36 14.93 -13.79
C ALA A 636 -9.05 16.31 -13.69
N HIS A 637 -8.47 17.27 -12.97
CA HIS A 637 -8.97 18.63 -12.87
C HIS A 637 -8.86 19.39 -14.21
N GLU A 638 -7.88 19.00 -15.05
CA GLU A 638 -7.69 19.53 -16.40
C GLU A 638 -8.51 18.78 -17.48
N GLN A 639 -9.43 17.90 -17.07
CA GLN A 639 -10.22 17.03 -17.97
C GLN A 639 -9.37 16.10 -18.86
N LYS A 640 -8.15 15.81 -18.48
CA LYS A 640 -7.27 14.86 -19.15
C LYS A 640 -7.40 13.48 -18.47
N ASP A 641 -7.24 12.42 -19.28
CA ASP A 641 -7.22 11.06 -18.71
C ASP A 641 -5.89 10.82 -17.97
N PRO A 642 -5.93 10.64 -16.62
CA PRO A 642 -4.73 10.42 -15.82
C PRO A 642 -3.93 9.17 -16.25
N LEU A 643 -4.61 8.12 -16.72
CA LEU A 643 -3.95 6.88 -17.16
C LEU A 643 -3.13 7.11 -18.44
N LEU A 644 -3.64 7.91 -19.39
CA LEU A 644 -2.93 8.21 -20.62
C LEU A 644 -1.66 9.02 -20.34
N ILE A 645 -1.74 10.02 -19.47
CA ILE A 645 -0.59 10.83 -19.04
C ILE A 645 0.42 9.94 -18.32
N TYR A 646 -0.06 9.12 -17.39
CA TYR A 646 0.79 8.17 -16.67
C TYR A 646 1.56 7.25 -17.61
N LYS A 647 0.91 6.68 -18.64
CA LYS A 647 1.56 5.81 -19.63
C LYS A 647 2.65 6.55 -20.39
N LYS A 648 2.41 7.80 -20.81
CA LYS A 648 3.38 8.61 -21.56
C LYS A 648 4.58 8.96 -20.68
N GLU A 649 4.36 9.58 -19.54
CA GLU A 649 5.44 10.04 -18.66
C GLU A 649 6.23 8.88 -18.05
N SER A 650 5.55 7.78 -17.70
CA SER A 650 6.22 6.57 -17.22
C SER A 650 7.18 5.96 -18.26
N PHE A 651 6.81 6.02 -19.55
CA PHE A 651 7.68 5.57 -20.63
C PHE A 651 8.94 6.42 -20.72
N ASP A 652 8.82 7.74 -20.63
CA ASP A 652 9.95 8.66 -20.68
C ASP A 652 10.88 8.51 -19.46
N LEU A 653 10.30 8.36 -18.26
CA LEU A 653 11.06 8.06 -17.04
C LEU A 653 11.81 6.71 -17.14
N PHE A 654 11.14 5.68 -17.65
CA PHE A 654 11.74 4.37 -17.82
C PHE A 654 12.89 4.39 -18.83
N ARG A 655 12.69 5.06 -19.97
CA ARG A 655 13.75 5.24 -20.98
C ARG A 655 14.96 5.97 -20.38
N THR A 656 14.74 7.03 -19.64
CA THR A 656 15.81 7.77 -18.95
C THR A 656 16.54 6.89 -17.96
N MET A 657 15.84 6.10 -17.15
CA MET A 657 16.44 5.15 -16.21
C MET A 657 17.28 4.08 -16.90
N ILE A 658 16.80 3.52 -18.02
CA ILE A 658 17.55 2.52 -18.81
C ILE A 658 18.83 3.14 -19.38
N THR A 659 18.76 4.32 -19.98
CA THR A 659 19.91 5.02 -20.51
C THR A 659 20.94 5.34 -19.41
N LYS A 660 20.49 5.85 -18.26
CA LYS A 660 21.32 6.08 -17.09
C LYS A 660 22.00 4.79 -16.61
N THR A 661 21.25 3.69 -16.53
CA THR A 661 21.77 2.38 -16.10
C THR A 661 22.84 1.86 -17.05
N ASN A 662 22.59 1.92 -18.37
CA ASN A 662 23.56 1.52 -19.38
C ASN A 662 24.83 2.37 -19.31
N ALA A 663 24.68 3.69 -19.17
CA ALA A 663 25.81 4.62 -19.06
C ALA A 663 26.67 4.36 -17.82
N GLU A 664 26.06 4.14 -16.66
CA GLU A 664 26.77 3.87 -15.42
C GLU A 664 27.51 2.52 -15.45
N ILE A 665 26.91 1.47 -16.05
CA ILE A 665 27.56 0.16 -16.21
C ILE A 665 28.76 0.30 -17.16
N ALA A 666 28.56 0.90 -18.34
CA ALA A 666 29.62 1.08 -19.33
C ALA A 666 30.79 1.93 -18.78
N ASN A 667 30.47 3.06 -18.16
CA ASN A 667 31.49 3.94 -17.57
C ASN A 667 32.27 3.18 -16.48
N PHE A 668 31.61 2.44 -15.60
CA PHE A 668 32.33 1.68 -14.57
C PHE A 668 33.25 0.62 -15.18
N LEU A 669 32.79 -0.16 -16.14
CA LEU A 669 33.56 -1.23 -16.76
C LEU A 669 34.78 -0.72 -17.53
N LEU A 670 34.65 0.46 -18.14
CA LEU A 670 35.75 1.10 -18.92
C LEU A 670 36.75 1.84 -18.03
N THR A 671 36.34 2.36 -16.87
CA THR A 671 37.17 3.24 -16.04
C THR A 671 37.65 2.62 -14.73
N CYS A 672 37.10 1.44 -14.33
CA CYS A 672 37.45 0.83 -13.06
C CYS A 672 38.90 0.37 -13.00
N GLN A 673 39.48 0.42 -11.80
CA GLN A 673 40.88 0.09 -11.51
C GLN A 673 40.95 -0.82 -10.27
N LEU A 674 42.03 -1.60 -10.19
CA LEU A 674 42.40 -2.29 -8.98
C LEU A 674 43.11 -1.31 -8.03
N PRO A 675 42.80 -1.32 -6.71
CA PRO A 675 43.52 -0.45 -5.77
C PRO A 675 45.02 -0.79 -5.73
N SER A 676 45.84 0.23 -5.79
CA SER A 676 47.32 0.06 -5.65
C SER A 676 47.63 -0.52 -4.26
N GLY A 677 48.28 -1.69 -4.23
CA GLY A 677 48.65 -2.37 -2.96
C GLY A 677 47.57 -3.29 -2.38
N THR A 678 46.79 -3.95 -3.22
CA THR A 678 45.64 -4.79 -2.83
C THR A 678 46.03 -5.91 -1.88
N GLN A 679 45.68 -5.78 -0.61
CA GLN A 679 45.52 -6.94 0.27
C GLN A 679 44.20 -7.63 -0.12
N VAL A 680 44.28 -8.86 -0.59
CA VAL A 680 43.11 -9.70 -0.87
C VAL A 680 42.50 -10.09 0.45
N ASN A 681 41.33 -9.53 0.75
CA ASN A 681 40.59 -9.87 1.96
C ASN A 681 39.74 -11.13 1.74
N GLN A 682 39.59 -11.92 2.78
CA GLN A 682 38.68 -13.06 2.79
C GLN A 682 37.22 -12.58 2.51
N ALA A 683 36.60 -13.20 1.53
CA ALA A 683 35.16 -12.94 1.34
C ALA A 683 34.38 -13.46 2.54
N PRO A 684 33.47 -12.66 3.14
CA PRO A 684 32.62 -13.17 4.19
C PRO A 684 31.85 -14.39 3.70
N GLN A 685 32.03 -15.52 4.37
CA GLN A 685 31.22 -16.70 4.08
C GLN A 685 29.77 -16.34 4.40
N ARG A 686 28.92 -16.29 3.38
CA ARG A 686 27.48 -16.31 3.62
C ARG A 686 27.17 -17.65 4.28
N GLU A 687 26.82 -17.59 5.56
CA GLU A 687 26.12 -18.72 6.19
C GLU A 687 24.89 -19.01 5.31
N VAL A 688 24.93 -20.17 4.67
CA VAL A 688 23.75 -20.71 4.00
C VAL A 688 22.79 -21.08 5.13
N VAL A 689 21.96 -20.15 5.52
CA VAL A 689 20.79 -20.44 6.34
C VAL A 689 19.95 -21.39 5.49
N ARG A 690 20.13 -22.68 5.71
CA ARG A 690 19.23 -23.71 5.20
C ARG A 690 17.88 -23.45 5.87
N THR A 691 17.03 -22.68 5.23
CA THR A 691 15.61 -22.64 5.55
C THR A 691 15.04 -24.02 5.23
N GLN A 692 15.00 -24.87 6.23
CA GLN A 692 14.16 -26.06 6.17
C GLN A 692 12.72 -25.58 6.31
N THR A 693 11.96 -25.62 5.23
CA THR A 693 10.51 -25.56 5.29
C THR A 693 9.99 -26.85 5.91
N THR A 694 10.00 -26.94 7.22
CA THR A 694 9.24 -27.95 7.94
C THR A 694 7.80 -27.48 8.01
N LYS A 695 6.93 -28.16 7.27
CA LYS A 695 5.49 -28.15 7.54
C LYS A 695 5.36 -28.73 8.95
N ALA A 696 5.12 -27.89 9.96
CA ALA A 696 4.83 -28.36 11.30
C ALA A 696 3.50 -29.11 11.26
N ASP A 697 3.55 -30.42 11.39
CA ASP A 697 2.37 -31.20 11.73
C ASP A 697 1.80 -30.66 13.05
N SER A 698 0.52 -30.34 13.04
CA SER A 698 -0.23 -29.68 14.12
C SER A 698 -0.41 -30.53 15.39
N GLY A 699 0.46 -31.52 15.63
CA GLY A 699 0.36 -32.48 16.73
C GLY A 699 1.30 -32.26 17.93
N ASN A 700 2.32 -31.39 17.84
CA ASN A 700 3.35 -31.34 18.89
C ASN A 700 3.77 -29.91 19.29
N LEU A 701 2.82 -29.03 19.54
CA LEU A 701 3.09 -27.64 19.97
C LEU A 701 3.65 -27.54 21.41
N ASN A 702 3.56 -28.56 22.25
CA ASN A 702 4.01 -28.50 23.63
C ASN A 702 5.49 -28.89 23.86
N GLN A 703 6.16 -29.51 22.88
CA GLN A 703 7.58 -29.85 22.99
C GLN A 703 8.53 -28.75 22.52
N HIS A 704 8.04 -27.81 21.68
CA HIS A 704 8.87 -26.70 21.20
C HIS A 704 8.90 -25.48 22.14
N ALA A 705 7.96 -25.36 23.06
CA ALA A 705 7.95 -24.27 24.04
C ALA A 705 9.11 -24.41 25.07
N SER A 706 9.47 -25.63 25.45
CA SER A 706 10.60 -25.90 26.33
C SER A 706 11.96 -25.67 25.66
N GLN A 707 12.11 -26.03 24.38
CA GLN A 707 13.33 -25.78 23.62
C GLN A 707 13.55 -24.31 23.26
N ALA A 708 12.47 -23.53 23.09
CA ALA A 708 12.57 -22.08 22.86
C ALA A 708 12.96 -21.31 24.13
N GLN A 709 12.61 -21.82 25.32
CA GLN A 709 13.06 -21.25 26.59
C GLN A 709 14.54 -21.52 26.83
N GLU A 710 15.05 -22.73 26.58
CA GLU A 710 16.48 -23.05 26.69
C GLU A 710 17.34 -22.30 25.66
N ALA A 711 16.87 -22.09 24.44
CA ALA A 711 17.57 -21.28 23.45
C ALA A 711 17.57 -19.77 23.80
N GLY A 712 16.52 -19.28 24.46
CA GLY A 712 16.43 -17.90 24.96
C GLY A 712 17.40 -17.64 26.12
N GLU A 713 17.62 -18.62 26.99
CA GLU A 713 18.58 -18.51 28.10
C GLU A 713 20.03 -18.58 27.65
N MET A 714 20.38 -19.35 26.62
CA MET A 714 21.75 -19.39 26.08
C MET A 714 22.13 -18.10 25.32
N VAL A 715 21.18 -17.40 24.68
CA VAL A 715 21.45 -16.11 24.02
C VAL A 715 21.56 -14.98 25.03
N SER A 716 20.97 -15.10 26.23
CA SER A 716 21.07 -14.09 27.29
C SER A 716 22.42 -14.05 27.98
N GLN A 717 23.23 -15.11 27.87
CA GLN A 717 24.58 -15.17 28.51
C GLN A 717 25.71 -14.54 27.68
N GLN A 718 25.45 -14.14 26.40
CA GLN A 718 26.45 -13.48 25.54
C GLN A 718 26.17 -11.99 25.30
N ARG A 719 25.30 -11.36 26.07
CA ARG A 719 25.13 -9.90 25.98
C ARG A 719 26.28 -9.22 26.72
N SER A 720 27.20 -8.62 26.00
CA SER A 720 28.15 -7.63 26.50
C SER A 720 27.40 -6.59 27.33
N ALA A 721 27.98 -6.24 28.48
CA ALA A 721 27.41 -5.28 29.43
C ALA A 721 26.94 -3.99 28.73
N PRO A 722 25.77 -3.46 29.08
CA PRO A 722 25.30 -2.23 28.49
C PRO A 722 26.28 -1.09 28.81
N LEU A 723 26.61 -0.30 27.78
CA LEU A 723 27.28 0.99 27.95
C LEU A 723 26.42 1.82 28.92
N VAL A 724 26.93 2.02 30.12
CA VAL A 724 26.30 2.87 31.11
C VAL A 724 26.36 4.29 30.56
N ALA A 725 25.23 4.87 30.25
CA ALA A 725 25.14 6.29 29.97
C ALA A 725 25.56 7.07 31.22
N ASP A 726 26.40 8.08 31.02
CA ASP A 726 26.84 8.96 32.12
C ASP A 726 25.64 9.45 32.94
N PRO A 727 25.73 9.44 34.27
CA PRO A 727 24.61 9.84 35.14
C PRO A 727 24.19 11.28 34.80
N LYS A 728 22.90 11.49 34.55
CA LYS A 728 22.33 12.83 34.32
C LYS A 728 22.61 13.69 35.55
N ILE A 729 23.52 14.63 35.41
CA ILE A 729 23.88 15.57 36.46
C ILE A 729 22.72 16.55 36.68
N ASN A 730 22.26 16.66 37.92
CA ASN A 730 21.18 17.55 38.26
C ASN A 730 21.65 19.01 38.15
N ARG A 731 20.79 19.90 37.59
CA ARG A 731 21.13 21.33 37.36
C ARG A 731 21.68 22.07 38.59
N ASN A 732 21.37 21.62 39.78
CA ASN A 732 21.80 22.23 41.04
C ASN A 732 23.04 21.56 41.70
N GLU A 733 23.54 20.46 41.14
CA GLU A 733 24.75 19.78 41.63
C GLU A 733 26.03 20.51 41.21
N PRO A 734 27.17 20.30 41.94
CA PRO A 734 28.45 20.86 41.56
C PRO A 734 28.88 20.40 40.16
N CYS A 735 29.42 21.28 39.35
CA CYS A 735 29.86 20.93 38.01
C CYS A 735 31.07 19.99 38.05
N PRO A 736 31.06 18.88 37.31
CA PRO A 736 32.18 17.89 37.33
C PRO A 736 33.50 18.43 36.78
N CYS A 737 33.50 19.64 36.19
CA CYS A 737 34.75 20.29 35.74
C CYS A 737 35.64 20.83 36.88
N GLY A 738 35.27 20.65 38.16
CA GLY A 738 36.05 21.10 39.29
C GLY A 738 36.00 22.61 39.58
N SER A 739 35.15 23.39 38.89
CA SER A 739 35.06 24.85 39.06
C SER A 739 34.34 25.32 40.32
N GLY A 740 33.83 24.45 41.16
CA GLY A 740 33.08 24.76 42.37
C GLY A 740 31.70 25.42 42.12
N LYS A 741 31.31 25.66 40.86
CA LYS A 741 30.03 26.24 40.50
C LYS A 741 28.97 25.16 40.21
N LYS A 742 27.68 25.50 40.44
CA LYS A 742 26.57 24.59 40.09
C LYS A 742 26.54 24.34 38.60
N TYR A 743 26.15 23.14 38.13
CA TYR A 743 26.13 22.74 36.72
C TYR A 743 25.39 23.74 35.83
N LYS A 744 24.23 24.26 36.26
CA LYS A 744 23.46 25.29 35.55
C LYS A 744 24.17 26.64 35.37
N SER A 745 25.21 26.91 36.13
CA SER A 745 25.99 28.16 36.09
C SER A 745 27.36 27.98 35.44
N CYS A 746 27.66 26.77 34.91
CA CYS A 746 28.91 26.42 34.27
C CYS A 746 28.64 25.77 32.88
N HIS A 747 28.62 24.44 32.78
CA HIS A 747 28.44 23.73 31.51
C HIS A 747 26.96 23.43 31.14
N GLY A 748 26.03 23.75 32.04
CA GLY A 748 24.58 23.61 31.79
C GLY A 748 23.86 24.93 31.52
N LYS A 749 24.60 25.97 31.03
CA LYS A 749 24.01 27.27 30.60
C LYS A 749 23.28 27.12 29.30
#